data_5baee9752cea51bf4bc67d4aaf73ec70
#
_entry.id   5baee9752cea51bf4bc67d4aaf73ec70
#
_cell.length_a   1.000
_cell.length_b   1.000
_cell.length_c   1.000
_cell.angle_alpha   90.00
_cell.angle_beta   90.00
_cell.angle_gamma   90.00
#
_symmetry.space_group_name_H-M   'P 1'
#
loop_
_entity.id
_entity.type
_entity.pdbx_description
1 polymer ?
#
loop_
_entity_poly.entity_id
_entity_poly.type
_entity_poly.pdbx_seq_one_letter_code
_entity_poly.pdbx_strand_id
1 'polypeptide(L)'
;MPSSTDSSFRAEFRFTPTPLARLARQCLGASLVLAAAGAMAQTASAPGQLQEVTVSDQAEAIGGLQKTYSGGQFARGGSLGILGITDLMNVPFSTTNYTSELIDNQQALSVADVVMNDASVRPLTSRGGFGDDFQIRGFTVPNSDIGMNGLFGLSPTTRIPLEMIERVEVLKGPGALANGVGPTGSVGGSINVVTKRAADVPLTRLTTTYMSRAQFGTHVDVGRRFGKENEWGVRVNGVLRNGEGNIDNGKQKLGLATLGLDYLGTRLRWSLDAFASKGDTREFRPQTSFAAGITEIPEPPSARLNFYPGTQLKDNVKTTISRVEYDISDTTMAYGSVGYTDQDYQQTFPSGRPNSLGNFNVSNAYYDYYGKTTAADAGLRTRFKTGSVGHTLALGVNLLSQETGFFYATSPRTNPSSLYNPAPLPAVTALRTPATKAGELKQTSVVLADTMSFANDRLLVTLGLRDQTMEQEAFSQTTGAQTSRYKASAVTPLAGVVFKVANNVSLYGNYTAGLTRGGTAGPGTANVGETFAPQKSKQYEAGVKVDWGQLTTQAAVYQITRPNSLTDPATQVYSFGGEQRNRGLELTAYGEIHKGLRLMASAAFNDATLTRTAGGVNQGNDATGVPKRTFNLGLDWDTPWVPGLSLNGRVINTSSVYADAANRLSVPSWTRLDIGARYATKVANKAVAFRANLENVFDKNYWVTSTYVTVGAPRTLMLSASIDF
;
A
#
# COMPACT_ATOMS: atom_id res chain seq x y z
N MET A 1 15.85 -5.81 -76.33
CA MET A 1 14.45 -6.24 -76.48
C MET A 1 14.37 -7.74 -76.18
N PRO A 2 13.48 -8.30 -75.46
CA PRO A 2 12.24 -7.78 -74.87
C PRO A 2 12.21 -7.89 -73.31
N SER A 3 11.46 -7.08 -72.76
CA SER A 3 10.12 -7.07 -72.10
C SER A 3 10.12 -7.43 -70.61
N SER A 4 9.70 -6.47 -69.89
CA SER A 4 9.31 -6.43 -68.48
C SER A 4 8.23 -7.43 -68.07
N THR A 5 8.30 -8.01 -66.85
CA THR A 5 7.09 -8.32 -66.07
C THR A 5 7.32 -7.98 -64.63
N ASP A 6 6.46 -7.12 -64.21
CA ASP A 6 6.20 -6.62 -62.84
C ASP A 6 5.68 -7.77 -61.97
N SER A 7 6.24 -7.98 -60.78
CA SER A 7 5.63 -8.82 -59.72
C SER A 7 5.66 -8.08 -58.43
N SER A 8 4.52 -7.44 -58.13
CA SER A 8 4.19 -6.85 -56.85
C SER A 8 4.12 -7.90 -55.72
N PHE A 9 5.06 -7.83 -54.81
CA PHE A 9 5.00 -8.55 -53.52
C PHE A 9 3.99 -7.82 -52.60
N ARG A 10 2.77 -8.37 -52.45
CA ARG A 10 1.88 -8.05 -51.34
C ARG A 10 2.30 -8.91 -50.16
N ALA A 11 2.91 -8.30 -49.15
CA ALA A 11 3.10 -8.90 -47.84
C ALA A 11 1.76 -8.85 -47.09
N GLU A 12 1.06 -9.98 -47.00
CA GLU A 12 -0.05 -10.16 -46.04
C GLU A 12 0.51 -10.29 -44.63
N PHE A 13 0.37 -9.22 -43.82
CA PHE A 13 0.58 -9.30 -42.41
C PHE A 13 -0.59 -10.06 -41.74
N ARG A 14 -0.42 -11.35 -41.48
CA ARG A 14 -1.34 -12.10 -40.62
C ARG A 14 -1.02 -11.77 -39.17
N PHE A 15 -1.86 -10.94 -38.56
CA PHE A 15 -1.88 -10.74 -37.13
C PHE A 15 -2.44 -12.02 -36.45
N THR A 16 -1.58 -12.81 -35.82
CA THR A 16 -2.01 -13.82 -34.86
C THR A 16 -2.28 -13.10 -33.53
N PRO A 17 -3.53 -13.11 -33.00
CA PRO A 17 -3.84 -12.45 -31.74
C PRO A 17 -3.11 -13.20 -30.61
N THR A 18 -2.39 -12.44 -29.79
CA THR A 18 -1.74 -12.93 -28.58
C THR A 18 -2.77 -13.51 -27.59
N PRO A 19 -2.38 -14.44 -26.69
CA PRO A 19 -3.28 -15.03 -25.69
C PRO A 19 -4.07 -13.98 -24.87
N LEU A 20 -3.49 -12.82 -24.61
CA LEU A 20 -4.14 -11.68 -23.94
C LEU A 20 -5.34 -11.11 -24.72
N ALA A 21 -5.25 -11.04 -26.06
CA ALA A 21 -6.35 -10.54 -26.88
C ALA A 21 -7.55 -11.51 -26.92
N ARG A 22 -7.31 -12.81 -26.76
CA ARG A 22 -8.36 -13.83 -26.64
C ARG A 22 -9.04 -13.77 -25.26
N LEU A 23 -8.26 -13.55 -24.20
CA LEU A 23 -8.80 -13.40 -22.84
C LEU A 23 -9.65 -12.12 -22.71
N ALA A 24 -9.21 -10.99 -23.29
CA ALA A 24 -9.96 -9.75 -23.29
C ALA A 24 -11.34 -9.87 -23.99
N ARG A 25 -11.43 -10.65 -25.08
CA ARG A 25 -12.70 -10.92 -25.74
C ARG A 25 -13.65 -11.80 -24.92
N GLN A 26 -13.12 -12.74 -24.15
CA GLN A 26 -13.94 -13.58 -23.24
C GLN A 26 -14.40 -12.82 -22.01
N CYS A 27 -13.59 -11.91 -21.47
CA CYS A 27 -13.97 -11.07 -20.34
C CYS A 27 -15.00 -9.99 -20.70
N LEU A 28 -14.94 -9.40 -21.90
CA LEU A 28 -15.98 -8.48 -22.39
C LEU A 28 -17.33 -9.17 -22.59
N GLY A 29 -17.34 -10.45 -22.98
CA GLY A 29 -18.56 -11.27 -23.06
C GLY A 29 -19.19 -11.55 -21.68
N ALA A 30 -18.37 -11.77 -20.64
CA ALA A 30 -18.83 -12.00 -19.29
C ALA A 30 -19.42 -10.73 -18.64
N SER A 31 -18.89 -9.55 -18.96
CA SER A 31 -19.41 -8.26 -18.46
C SER A 31 -20.79 -7.93 -19.03
N LEU A 32 -21.09 -8.35 -20.27
CA LEU A 32 -22.40 -8.18 -20.90
C LEU A 32 -23.46 -9.15 -20.33
N VAL A 33 -23.06 -10.33 -19.85
CA VAL A 33 -23.99 -11.31 -19.24
C VAL A 33 -24.41 -10.86 -17.83
N LEU A 34 -23.53 -10.20 -17.08
CA LEU A 34 -23.88 -9.61 -15.77
C LEU A 34 -24.83 -8.40 -15.90
N ALA A 35 -24.76 -7.64 -17.00
CA ALA A 35 -25.66 -6.52 -17.27
C ALA A 35 -27.10 -6.98 -17.62
N ALA A 36 -27.28 -8.20 -18.16
CA ALA A 36 -28.57 -8.74 -18.52
C ALA A 36 -29.32 -9.37 -17.33
N ALA A 37 -28.67 -9.72 -16.24
CA ALA A 37 -29.29 -10.30 -15.04
C ALA A 37 -29.91 -9.24 -14.10
N GLY A 38 -29.55 -7.95 -14.24
CA GLY A 38 -30.05 -6.85 -13.41
C GLY A 38 -31.44 -6.29 -13.81
N ALA A 39 -32.02 -6.72 -14.93
CA ALA A 39 -33.24 -6.10 -15.49
C ALA A 39 -34.57 -6.78 -15.09
N MET A 40 -34.55 -7.81 -14.25
CA MET A 40 -35.77 -8.59 -13.93
C MET A 40 -36.12 -8.68 -12.44
N ALA A 41 -35.91 -7.64 -11.66
CA ALA A 41 -36.42 -7.64 -10.27
C ALA A 41 -36.97 -6.27 -9.87
N GLN A 42 -38.15 -5.93 -10.36
CA GLN A 42 -39.03 -4.95 -9.72
C GLN A 42 -40.33 -5.63 -9.32
N THR A 43 -40.61 -5.53 -8.04
CA THR A 43 -41.86 -5.53 -7.29
C THR A 43 -41.89 -6.55 -6.15
N ALA A 44 -41.81 -6.04 -4.92
CA ALA A 44 -42.71 -6.36 -3.80
C ALA A 44 -42.31 -5.57 -2.55
N SER A 45 -43.24 -4.80 -2.04
CA SER A 45 -43.16 -4.08 -0.76
C SER A 45 -43.29 -5.04 0.41
N ALA A 46 -42.49 -4.89 1.44
CA ALA A 46 -42.61 -5.62 2.71
C ALA A 46 -42.34 -4.71 3.92
N PRO A 47 -42.88 -5.01 5.11
CA PRO A 47 -43.12 -4.07 6.19
C PRO A 47 -41.97 -3.96 7.17
N GLY A 48 -41.85 -2.78 7.77
CA GLY A 48 -41.29 -2.54 9.10
C GLY A 48 -39.82 -2.88 9.30
N GLN A 49 -38.88 -2.03 8.83
CA GLN A 49 -37.46 -2.08 9.21
C GLN A 49 -37.20 -1.20 10.41
N LEU A 50 -36.53 -1.78 11.42
CA LEU A 50 -35.77 -1.02 12.40
C LEU A 50 -34.72 -0.19 11.61
N GLN A 51 -34.70 1.12 11.83
CA GLN A 51 -33.71 2.00 11.23
C GLN A 51 -32.32 1.43 11.47
N GLU A 52 -31.64 1.10 10.39
CA GLU A 52 -30.20 0.94 10.34
C GLU A 52 -29.60 2.21 10.98
N VAL A 53 -28.88 2.07 12.09
CA VAL A 53 -28.05 3.15 12.61
C VAL A 53 -26.91 3.29 11.64
N THR A 54 -27.18 3.90 10.50
CA THR A 54 -26.14 4.41 9.62
C THR A 54 -25.54 5.59 10.37
N VAL A 55 -24.40 5.35 11.02
CA VAL A 55 -23.51 6.42 11.47
C VAL A 55 -22.91 7.04 10.22
N SER A 56 -23.66 7.89 9.55
CA SER A 56 -23.27 8.52 8.29
C SER A 56 -23.32 10.04 8.37
N ASP A 57 -22.78 10.60 9.44
CA ASP A 57 -22.27 11.97 9.41
C ASP A 57 -20.85 11.97 9.94
N GLN A 58 -19.93 11.49 9.10
CA GLN A 58 -18.52 11.76 9.29
C GLN A 58 -18.33 13.25 9.06
N ALA A 59 -17.87 13.96 10.09
CA ALA A 59 -17.43 15.35 9.92
C ALA A 59 -16.51 15.41 8.70
N GLU A 60 -16.72 16.38 7.82
CA GLU A 60 -15.81 16.61 6.71
C GLU A 60 -14.41 16.76 7.29
N ALA A 61 -13.53 15.84 6.98
CA ALA A 61 -12.11 15.99 7.32
C ALA A 61 -11.61 17.26 6.62
N ILE A 62 -10.56 17.84 7.13
CA ILE A 62 -9.87 18.94 6.44
C ILE A 62 -9.57 18.49 5.03
N GLY A 63 -10.16 19.16 4.05
CA GLY A 63 -10.16 18.75 2.65
C GLY A 63 -11.35 17.86 2.22
N GLY A 64 -12.28 17.51 3.13
CA GLY A 64 -13.49 16.74 2.88
C GLY A 64 -13.24 15.25 2.57
N LEU A 65 -13.69 14.32 3.43
CA LEU A 65 -13.68 12.90 3.06
C LEU A 65 -14.78 12.62 2.03
N GLN A 66 -14.45 11.90 0.97
CA GLN A 66 -15.45 11.45 0.00
C GLN A 66 -16.45 10.47 0.65
N LYS A 67 -17.72 10.57 0.27
CA LYS A 67 -18.79 9.68 0.73
C LYS A 67 -18.43 8.22 0.47
N THR A 68 -18.96 7.34 1.29
CA THR A 68 -18.80 5.90 1.10
C THR A 68 -19.83 5.33 0.15
N TYR A 69 -19.54 4.18 -0.45
CA TYR A 69 -20.54 3.32 -1.07
C TYR A 69 -21.41 2.66 0.01
N SER A 70 -22.56 2.14 -0.38
CA SER A 70 -23.45 1.40 0.51
C SER A 70 -22.70 0.30 1.27
N GLY A 71 -22.97 0.17 2.56
CA GLY A 71 -22.23 -0.72 3.47
C GLY A 71 -20.95 -0.14 4.06
N GLY A 72 -20.59 1.10 3.74
CA GLY A 72 -19.57 1.88 4.45
C GLY A 72 -18.10 1.45 4.26
N GLN A 73 -17.83 0.32 3.58
CA GLN A 73 -16.49 -0.29 3.53
C GLN A 73 -15.52 0.35 2.53
N PHE A 74 -16.06 1.06 1.51
CA PHE A 74 -15.29 1.71 0.45
C PHE A 74 -15.75 3.14 0.24
N ALA A 75 -14.80 4.05 0.00
CA ALA A 75 -15.11 5.44 -0.34
C ALA A 75 -15.15 5.66 -1.85
N ARG A 76 -15.99 6.62 -2.29
CA ARG A 76 -16.17 7.03 -3.70
C ARG A 76 -14.97 7.78 -4.27
N GLY A 77 -13.99 8.14 -3.46
CA GLY A 77 -12.77 8.81 -3.86
C GLY A 77 -11.83 9.00 -2.68
N GLY A 78 -10.69 9.63 -2.94
CA GLY A 78 -9.64 9.85 -1.96
C GLY A 78 -8.72 11.00 -2.35
N SER A 79 -7.67 11.19 -1.57
CA SER A 79 -6.66 12.23 -1.78
C SER A 79 -5.72 11.84 -2.92
N LEU A 80 -5.50 12.79 -3.83
CA LEU A 80 -4.52 12.72 -4.92
C LEU A 80 -3.50 13.88 -4.79
N GLY A 81 -3.02 14.12 -3.57
CA GLY A 81 -1.99 15.12 -3.28
C GLY A 81 -2.33 16.50 -3.84
N ILE A 82 -1.52 17.00 -4.78
CA ILE A 82 -1.71 18.33 -5.38
C ILE A 82 -3.06 18.47 -6.09
N LEU A 83 -3.61 17.40 -6.65
CA LEU A 83 -4.91 17.41 -7.32
C LEU A 83 -6.09 17.48 -6.35
N GLY A 84 -5.85 17.33 -5.05
CA GLY A 84 -6.87 17.39 -4.00
C GLY A 84 -7.63 16.09 -3.80
N ILE A 85 -8.72 16.18 -3.07
CA ILE A 85 -9.66 15.08 -2.85
C ILE A 85 -10.64 15.06 -4.02
N THR A 86 -10.73 13.92 -4.69
CA THR A 86 -11.47 13.82 -5.95
C THR A 86 -12.25 12.52 -6.00
N ASP A 87 -13.46 12.60 -6.56
CA ASP A 87 -14.29 11.44 -6.85
C ASP A 87 -13.60 10.51 -7.86
N LEU A 88 -13.76 9.20 -7.65
CA LEU A 88 -13.21 8.15 -8.50
C LEU A 88 -13.53 8.33 -9.98
N MET A 89 -14.77 8.78 -10.31
CA MET A 89 -15.25 8.93 -11.68
C MET A 89 -14.60 10.09 -12.43
N ASN A 90 -13.93 11.02 -11.71
CA ASN A 90 -13.34 12.24 -12.25
C ASN A 90 -11.81 12.18 -12.38
N VAL A 91 -11.17 11.07 -11.99
CA VAL A 91 -9.71 10.96 -12.02
C VAL A 91 -9.23 9.97 -13.07
N PRO A 92 -8.15 10.30 -13.82
CA PRO A 92 -7.60 9.41 -14.83
C PRO A 92 -6.65 8.35 -14.24
N PHE A 93 -6.99 7.79 -13.05
CA PHE A 93 -6.17 6.81 -12.34
C PHE A 93 -7.02 5.69 -11.78
N SER A 94 -6.42 4.50 -11.62
CA SER A 94 -7.00 3.42 -10.82
C SER A 94 -6.69 3.66 -9.34
N THR A 95 -7.74 3.79 -8.52
CA THR A 95 -7.62 3.98 -7.07
C THR A 95 -8.59 3.09 -6.32
N THR A 96 -8.24 2.74 -5.07
CA THR A 96 -9.11 2.02 -4.13
C THR A 96 -8.96 2.66 -2.75
N ASN A 97 -10.10 2.97 -2.10
CA ASN A 97 -10.11 3.70 -0.84
C ASN A 97 -10.91 2.92 0.21
N TYR A 98 -10.20 2.33 1.16
CA TYR A 98 -10.74 1.51 2.24
C TYR A 98 -11.04 2.37 3.47
N THR A 99 -12.13 2.09 4.17
CA THR A 99 -12.60 2.87 5.32
C THR A 99 -12.28 2.18 6.65
N SER A 100 -12.45 2.93 7.75
CA SER A 100 -12.37 2.40 9.10
C SER A 100 -13.42 1.29 9.38
N GLU A 101 -14.57 1.32 8.71
CA GLU A 101 -15.59 0.25 8.80
C GLU A 101 -15.03 -1.09 8.30
N LEU A 102 -14.31 -1.11 7.18
CA LEU A 102 -13.64 -2.32 6.71
C LEU A 102 -12.56 -2.78 7.69
N ILE A 103 -11.72 -1.84 8.17
CA ILE A 103 -10.66 -2.11 9.14
C ILE A 103 -11.22 -2.80 10.38
N ASP A 104 -12.29 -2.25 10.95
CA ASP A 104 -12.95 -2.78 12.15
C ASP A 104 -13.59 -4.15 11.89
N ASN A 105 -14.29 -4.34 10.75
CA ASN A 105 -14.99 -5.57 10.42
C ASN A 105 -14.04 -6.74 10.14
N GLN A 106 -12.91 -6.47 9.50
CA GLN A 106 -11.85 -7.46 9.29
C GLN A 106 -10.93 -7.64 10.51
N GLN A 107 -11.07 -6.80 11.56
CA GLN A 107 -10.15 -6.72 12.69
C GLN A 107 -8.69 -6.60 12.19
N ALA A 108 -8.49 -5.78 11.17
CA ALA A 108 -7.19 -5.61 10.53
C ALA A 108 -6.21 -4.95 11.52
N LEU A 109 -4.98 -5.46 11.61
CA LEU A 109 -3.96 -5.00 12.53
C LEU A 109 -2.88 -4.16 11.87
N SER A 110 -2.78 -4.23 10.54
CA SER A 110 -1.79 -3.49 9.75
C SER A 110 -2.33 -3.12 8.38
N VAL A 111 -1.66 -2.18 7.72
CA VAL A 111 -2.01 -1.77 6.35
C VAL A 111 -2.01 -2.97 5.39
N ALA A 112 -1.13 -3.94 5.61
CA ALA A 112 -1.06 -5.17 4.79
C ALA A 112 -2.37 -5.97 4.84
N ASP A 113 -3.02 -6.05 6.00
CA ASP A 113 -4.29 -6.79 6.15
C ASP A 113 -5.41 -6.14 5.31
N VAL A 114 -5.40 -4.80 5.19
CA VAL A 114 -6.39 -4.02 4.43
C VAL A 114 -6.13 -4.11 2.92
N VAL A 115 -4.91 -3.79 2.49
CA VAL A 115 -4.62 -3.70 1.06
C VAL A 115 -4.53 -5.08 0.37
N MET A 116 -4.42 -6.15 1.16
CA MET A 116 -4.51 -7.53 0.66
C MET A 116 -5.88 -7.84 0.02
N ASN A 117 -6.90 -7.01 0.23
CA ASN A 117 -8.19 -7.12 -0.47
C ASN A 117 -8.08 -6.72 -1.97
N ASP A 118 -7.02 -6.04 -2.38
CA ASP A 118 -6.76 -5.71 -3.79
C ASP A 118 -5.84 -6.75 -4.44
N ALA A 119 -6.27 -7.33 -5.55
CA ALA A 119 -5.47 -8.30 -6.28
C ALA A 119 -4.18 -7.73 -6.88
N SER A 120 -4.13 -6.41 -7.15
CA SER A 120 -2.93 -5.72 -7.66
C SER A 120 -1.89 -5.48 -6.57
N VAL A 121 -2.26 -5.64 -5.29
CA VAL A 121 -1.40 -5.40 -4.13
C VAL A 121 -1.12 -6.70 -3.40
N ARG A 122 0.14 -6.98 -3.12
CA ARG A 122 0.56 -8.13 -2.33
C ARG A 122 1.54 -7.71 -1.24
N PRO A 123 1.35 -8.13 0.02
CA PRO A 123 2.37 -7.98 1.04
C PRO A 123 3.61 -8.78 0.65
N LEU A 124 4.78 -8.23 0.86
CA LEU A 124 6.07 -8.91 0.71
C LEU A 124 6.56 -9.53 2.03
N THR A 125 5.94 -9.14 3.13
CA THR A 125 6.25 -9.59 4.49
C THR A 125 5.04 -10.26 5.12
N SER A 126 5.25 -11.04 6.17
CA SER A 126 4.17 -11.66 6.94
C SER A 126 3.88 -10.87 8.23
N ARG A 127 2.71 -11.11 8.83
CA ARG A 127 2.31 -10.50 10.12
C ARG A 127 3.36 -10.70 11.24
N GLY A 128 4.09 -11.82 11.24
CA GLY A 128 5.18 -12.09 12.19
C GLY A 128 6.51 -11.42 11.86
N GLY A 129 6.64 -10.72 10.73
CA GLY A 129 7.89 -10.10 10.27
C GLY A 129 8.15 -8.71 10.83
N PHE A 130 9.22 -8.08 10.34
CA PHE A 130 9.71 -6.78 10.78
C PHE A 130 8.71 -5.63 10.54
N GLY A 131 8.21 -5.50 9.33
CA GLY A 131 7.34 -4.40 8.89
C GLY A 131 6.41 -4.86 7.78
N ASP A 132 5.74 -3.92 7.15
CA ASP A 132 4.82 -4.15 6.03
C ASP A 132 5.39 -3.55 4.75
N ASP A 133 6.07 -4.36 3.94
CA ASP A 133 6.42 -3.97 2.59
C ASP A 133 5.43 -4.59 1.60
N PHE A 134 5.22 -3.89 0.50
CA PHE A 134 4.20 -4.25 -0.49
C PHE A 134 4.79 -4.41 -1.87
N GLN A 135 4.06 -5.10 -2.72
CA GLN A 135 4.25 -5.09 -4.15
C GLN A 135 2.96 -4.60 -4.80
N ILE A 136 3.04 -3.55 -5.62
CA ILE A 136 1.93 -3.03 -6.42
C ILE A 136 2.33 -3.13 -7.88
N ARG A 137 1.49 -3.77 -8.71
CA ARG A 137 1.79 -3.99 -10.14
C ARG A 137 3.16 -4.61 -10.40
N GLY A 138 3.63 -5.46 -9.46
CA GLY A 138 4.93 -6.14 -9.55
C GLY A 138 6.15 -5.31 -9.13
N PHE A 139 5.98 -4.10 -8.59
CA PHE A 139 7.07 -3.28 -8.06
C PHE A 139 6.92 -3.09 -6.54
N THR A 140 8.06 -3.11 -5.84
CA THR A 140 8.10 -2.93 -4.40
C THR A 140 7.71 -1.51 -3.99
N VAL A 141 6.90 -1.42 -2.94
CA VAL A 141 6.52 -0.19 -2.23
C VAL A 141 6.84 -0.44 -0.74
N PRO A 142 7.94 0.09 -0.21
CA PRO A 142 8.31 -0.12 1.18
C PRO A 142 7.40 0.69 2.11
N ASN A 143 7.29 0.24 3.36
CA ASN A 143 6.47 0.90 4.38
C ASN A 143 6.88 2.38 4.61
N SER A 144 8.15 2.71 4.46
CA SER A 144 8.66 4.09 4.55
C SER A 144 8.12 5.03 3.47
N ASP A 145 7.61 4.49 2.37
CA ASP A 145 7.00 5.24 1.27
C ASP A 145 5.46 5.36 1.39
N ILE A 146 4.85 4.94 2.50
CA ILE A 146 3.45 5.21 2.80
C ILE A 146 3.30 6.67 3.19
N GLY A 147 2.34 7.36 2.57
CA GLY A 147 1.93 8.71 2.96
C GLY A 147 1.07 8.69 4.22
N MET A 148 1.17 9.72 5.05
CA MET A 148 0.30 9.95 6.20
C MET A 148 -0.30 11.35 6.10
N ASN A 149 -1.63 11.43 5.97
CA ASN A 149 -2.36 12.67 5.70
C ASN A 149 -1.78 13.45 4.48
N GLY A 150 -1.30 12.73 3.46
CA GLY A 150 -0.73 13.29 2.24
C GLY A 150 0.77 13.62 2.30
N LEU A 151 1.42 13.55 3.47
CA LEU A 151 2.87 13.74 3.61
C LEU A 151 3.61 12.41 3.60
N PHE A 152 4.67 12.30 2.83
CA PHE A 152 5.51 11.09 2.72
C PHE A 152 6.71 11.15 3.66
N GLY A 153 7.25 9.96 4.03
CA GLY A 153 8.41 9.81 4.90
C GLY A 153 8.11 9.94 6.40
N LEU A 154 6.84 10.12 6.79
CA LEU A 154 6.42 10.24 8.20
C LEU A 154 5.93 8.92 8.80
N SER A 155 5.71 7.91 7.97
CA SER A 155 5.27 6.58 8.41
C SER A 155 6.38 5.85 9.16
N PRO A 156 6.02 5.04 10.17
CA PRO A 156 6.95 4.12 10.81
C PRO A 156 7.63 3.20 9.78
N THR A 157 8.90 2.89 9.97
CA THR A 157 9.58 1.86 9.18
C THR A 157 9.12 0.44 9.54
N THR A 158 8.52 0.26 10.71
CA THR A 158 7.92 -1.00 11.17
C THR A 158 6.47 -1.13 10.69
N ARG A 159 5.48 -0.97 11.55
CA ARG A 159 4.04 -1.09 11.20
C ARG A 159 3.26 0.12 11.66
N ILE A 160 2.25 0.49 10.87
CA ILE A 160 1.30 1.53 11.22
C ILE A 160 0.14 0.88 12.00
N PRO A 161 -0.11 1.26 13.26
CA PRO A 161 -1.30 0.82 13.99
C PRO A 161 -2.57 1.37 13.33
N LEU A 162 -3.54 0.51 13.05
CA LEU A 162 -4.74 0.90 12.30
C LEU A 162 -5.84 1.51 13.17
N GLU A 163 -5.74 1.40 14.48
CA GLU A 163 -6.76 1.93 15.40
C GLU A 163 -6.93 3.45 15.29
N MET A 164 -5.90 4.15 14.81
CA MET A 164 -5.93 5.60 14.58
C MET A 164 -6.31 5.99 13.14
N ILE A 165 -6.54 5.01 12.25
CA ILE A 165 -6.70 5.25 10.82
C ILE A 165 -8.18 5.26 10.43
N GLU A 166 -8.58 6.30 9.71
CA GLU A 166 -9.90 6.47 9.12
C GLU A 166 -9.98 5.88 7.71
N ARG A 167 -8.91 6.04 6.91
CA ARG A 167 -8.84 5.55 5.54
C ARG A 167 -7.47 5.03 5.17
N VAL A 168 -7.48 4.01 4.31
CA VAL A 168 -6.30 3.54 3.58
C VAL A 168 -6.59 3.74 2.10
N GLU A 169 -5.85 4.63 1.47
CA GLU A 169 -6.02 5.04 0.08
C GLU A 169 -4.89 4.45 -0.76
N VAL A 170 -5.23 3.75 -1.82
CA VAL A 170 -4.28 3.12 -2.75
C VAL A 170 -4.40 3.77 -4.11
N LEU A 171 -3.33 4.38 -4.60
CA LEU A 171 -3.16 4.83 -5.97
C LEU A 171 -2.28 3.82 -6.70
N LYS A 172 -2.75 3.27 -7.82
CA LYS A 172 -2.02 2.31 -8.63
C LYS A 172 -1.24 2.99 -9.73
N GLY A 173 0.01 2.57 -9.91
CA GLY A 173 0.95 3.19 -10.84
C GLY A 173 1.70 4.40 -10.26
N PRO A 174 2.68 4.93 -11.00
CA PRO A 174 3.54 6.02 -10.51
C PRO A 174 2.75 7.27 -10.16
N GLY A 175 2.75 7.65 -8.90
CA GLY A 175 2.05 8.83 -8.37
C GLY A 175 2.94 10.06 -8.16
N ALA A 176 4.15 10.09 -8.73
CA ALA A 176 5.14 11.10 -8.41
C ALA A 176 4.64 12.55 -8.61
N LEU A 177 3.85 12.83 -9.64
CA LEU A 177 3.29 14.17 -9.84
C LEU A 177 2.23 14.49 -8.78
N ALA A 178 1.25 13.62 -8.60
CA ALA A 178 0.12 13.86 -7.72
C ALA A 178 0.57 13.91 -6.25
N ASN A 179 1.18 12.83 -5.78
CA ASN A 179 1.46 12.60 -4.36
C ASN A 179 2.88 13.01 -3.92
N GLY A 180 3.78 13.32 -4.88
CA GLY A 180 5.21 13.46 -4.58
C GLY A 180 5.94 12.13 -4.59
N VAL A 181 7.18 12.13 -4.13
CA VAL A 181 8.05 10.96 -4.12
C VAL A 181 8.43 10.66 -2.67
N GLY A 182 8.15 9.44 -2.23
CA GLY A 182 8.59 8.95 -0.93
C GLY A 182 10.12 8.82 -0.84
N PRO A 183 10.67 8.51 0.33
CA PRO A 183 12.12 8.42 0.54
C PRO A 183 12.86 7.49 -0.42
N THR A 184 12.22 6.42 -0.91
CA THR A 184 12.83 5.47 -1.84
C THR A 184 12.39 5.65 -3.29
N GLY A 185 11.21 6.24 -3.52
CA GLY A 185 10.63 6.47 -4.83
C GLY A 185 9.95 5.21 -5.40
N SER A 186 8.74 4.93 -4.96
CA SER A 186 7.94 3.80 -5.43
C SER A 186 7.34 4.05 -6.82
N VAL A 187 7.41 3.06 -7.72
CA VAL A 187 6.89 3.17 -9.10
C VAL A 187 5.64 2.34 -9.36
N GLY A 188 5.35 1.34 -8.54
CA GLY A 188 4.17 0.48 -8.69
C GLY A 188 2.87 1.15 -8.26
N GLY A 189 2.95 2.09 -7.32
CA GLY A 189 1.83 2.79 -6.73
C GLY A 189 2.23 3.54 -5.48
N SER A 190 1.25 4.12 -4.80
CA SER A 190 1.41 4.72 -3.48
C SER A 190 0.24 4.35 -2.58
N ILE A 191 0.52 4.26 -1.28
CA ILE A 191 -0.47 4.08 -0.23
C ILE A 191 -0.43 5.34 0.63
N ASN A 192 -1.61 5.88 0.98
CA ASN A 192 -1.77 6.97 1.92
C ASN A 192 -2.72 6.54 3.03
N VAL A 193 -2.39 6.85 4.27
CA VAL A 193 -3.28 6.64 5.41
C VAL A 193 -3.78 7.98 5.93
N VAL A 194 -5.07 8.04 6.24
CA VAL A 194 -5.74 9.22 6.78
C VAL A 194 -6.13 8.93 8.23
N THR A 195 -5.77 9.81 9.13
CA THR A 195 -6.04 9.66 10.57
C THR A 195 -7.49 10.01 10.92
N LYS A 196 -8.01 9.41 12.00
CA LYS A 196 -9.36 9.66 12.52
C LYS A 196 -9.53 11.09 13.03
N ARG A 197 -10.69 11.69 12.79
CA ARG A 197 -11.15 12.97 13.30
C ARG A 197 -12.41 12.83 14.14
N ALA A 198 -12.74 13.86 14.94
CA ALA A 198 -14.01 13.90 15.62
C ALA A 198 -15.14 14.06 14.60
N ALA A 199 -16.13 13.17 14.67
CA ALA A 199 -17.38 13.30 13.93
C ALA A 199 -18.35 14.24 14.66
N ASP A 200 -19.41 14.70 13.97
CA ASP A 200 -20.44 15.53 14.58
C ASP A 200 -21.20 14.76 15.68
N VAL A 201 -21.37 13.45 15.50
CA VAL A 201 -21.91 12.57 16.54
C VAL A 201 -20.84 12.26 17.56
N PRO A 202 -21.05 12.60 18.84
CA PRO A 202 -20.12 12.25 19.91
C PRO A 202 -19.86 10.75 20.00
N LEU A 203 -18.60 10.35 20.12
CA LEU A 203 -18.20 8.95 20.27
C LEU A 203 -17.43 8.74 21.57
N THR A 204 -17.81 7.70 22.31
CA THR A 204 -16.97 7.08 23.34
C THR A 204 -17.07 5.58 23.16
N ARG A 205 -16.06 5.00 22.54
CA ARG A 205 -16.02 3.56 22.24
C ARG A 205 -14.93 2.88 23.04
N LEU A 206 -15.28 1.77 23.66
CA LEU A 206 -14.33 0.83 24.24
C LEU A 206 -14.38 -0.46 23.43
N THR A 207 -13.23 -0.92 22.95
CA THR A 207 -13.09 -2.20 22.25
C THR A 207 -12.11 -3.08 23.00
N THR A 208 -12.51 -4.32 23.31
CA THR A 208 -11.62 -5.36 23.79
C THR A 208 -11.38 -6.37 22.69
N THR A 209 -10.13 -6.85 22.57
CA THR A 209 -9.73 -7.79 21.53
C THR A 209 -9.01 -8.99 22.13
N TYR A 210 -9.20 -10.13 21.49
CA TYR A 210 -8.44 -11.35 21.73
C TYR A 210 -7.94 -11.89 20.41
N MET A 211 -6.68 -12.29 20.36
CA MET A 211 -6.11 -13.04 19.24
C MET A 211 -5.46 -14.31 19.78
N SER A 212 -5.71 -15.44 19.10
CA SER A 212 -5.04 -16.69 19.44
C SER A 212 -3.50 -16.50 19.31
N ARG A 213 -2.68 -16.94 20.30
CA ARG A 213 -2.98 -17.87 21.36
C ARG A 213 -3.54 -17.23 22.64
N ALA A 214 -3.02 -16.11 23.08
CA ALA A 214 -3.43 -15.45 24.33
C ALA A 214 -3.03 -13.96 24.30
N GLN A 215 -3.21 -13.29 23.18
CA GLN A 215 -2.99 -11.85 23.08
C GLN A 215 -4.29 -11.12 23.35
N PHE A 216 -4.27 -10.23 24.31
CA PHE A 216 -5.40 -9.37 24.68
C PHE A 216 -5.07 -7.92 24.33
N GLY A 217 -6.09 -7.20 23.91
CA GLY A 217 -6.00 -5.77 23.62
C GLY A 217 -7.18 -5.00 24.14
N THR A 218 -6.95 -3.72 24.41
CA THR A 218 -7.97 -2.75 24.75
C THR A 218 -7.73 -1.49 23.95
N HIS A 219 -8.77 -0.97 23.32
CA HIS A 219 -8.75 0.27 22.56
C HIS A 219 -9.86 1.19 23.06
N VAL A 220 -9.50 2.39 23.45
CA VAL A 220 -10.41 3.50 23.80
C VAL A 220 -10.36 4.52 22.68
N ASP A 221 -11.53 4.90 22.16
CA ASP A 221 -11.69 5.87 21.08
C ASP A 221 -12.73 6.90 21.48
N VAL A 222 -12.32 8.15 21.68
CA VAL A 222 -13.18 9.25 22.13
C VAL A 222 -13.11 10.39 21.14
N GLY A 223 -14.26 10.80 20.63
CA GLY A 223 -14.41 11.93 19.72
C GLY A 223 -15.49 12.89 20.20
N ARG A 224 -15.20 14.19 20.19
CA ARG A 224 -16.13 15.25 20.57
C ARG A 224 -15.91 16.47 19.68
N ARG A 225 -17.01 17.12 19.34
CA ARG A 225 -16.98 18.46 18.76
C ARG A 225 -17.61 19.45 19.73
N PHE A 226 -17.14 20.70 19.69
CA PHE A 226 -17.58 21.79 20.54
C PHE A 226 -17.38 23.13 19.84
N GLY A 227 -17.89 24.20 20.47
CA GLY A 227 -18.05 25.52 19.88
C GLY A 227 -19.50 25.78 19.50
N LYS A 228 -19.81 26.98 19.04
CA LYS A 228 -21.20 27.37 18.70
C LYS A 228 -21.72 26.65 17.46
N GLU A 229 -20.83 26.32 16.53
CA GLU A 229 -21.11 25.66 15.26
C GLU A 229 -20.38 24.30 15.17
N ASN A 230 -19.99 23.70 16.31
CA ASN A 230 -19.20 22.49 16.38
C ASN A 230 -17.87 22.59 15.62
N GLU A 231 -17.32 23.79 15.54
CA GLU A 231 -16.12 24.10 14.75
C GLU A 231 -14.84 23.44 15.27
N TRP A 232 -14.76 23.14 16.59
CA TRP A 232 -13.62 22.47 17.19
C TRP A 232 -13.86 20.99 17.36
N GLY A 233 -12.93 20.17 16.88
CA GLY A 233 -12.94 18.72 17.04
C GLY A 233 -11.76 18.23 17.87
N VAL A 234 -11.99 17.23 18.75
CA VAL A 234 -10.97 16.48 19.47
C VAL A 234 -11.23 15.01 19.30
N ARG A 235 -10.23 14.24 18.85
CA ARG A 235 -10.25 12.78 18.83
C ARG A 235 -9.05 12.22 19.57
N VAL A 236 -9.29 11.29 20.46
CA VAL A 236 -8.23 10.60 21.22
C VAL A 236 -8.39 9.10 21.03
N ASN A 237 -7.30 8.40 20.71
CA ASN A 237 -7.24 6.95 20.73
C ASN A 237 -6.14 6.49 21.66
N GLY A 238 -6.44 5.46 22.46
CA GLY A 238 -5.50 4.79 23.34
C GLY A 238 -5.57 3.28 23.13
N VAL A 239 -4.45 2.62 22.88
CA VAL A 239 -4.38 1.16 22.68
C VAL A 239 -3.33 0.56 23.59
N LEU A 240 -3.72 -0.51 24.25
CA LEU A 240 -2.80 -1.40 24.95
C LEU A 240 -3.04 -2.81 24.46
N ARG A 241 -1.99 -3.48 24.00
CA ARG A 241 -2.04 -4.87 23.55
C ARG A 241 -0.89 -5.64 24.16
N ASN A 242 -1.16 -6.82 24.71
CA ASN A 242 -0.13 -7.66 25.33
C ASN A 242 -0.52 -9.13 25.26
N GLY A 243 0.45 -10.00 25.11
CA GLY A 243 0.27 -11.45 25.19
C GLY A 243 0.99 -12.22 24.12
N GLU A 244 0.66 -13.51 24.03
CA GLU A 244 1.21 -14.41 23.02
C GLU A 244 0.50 -14.20 21.68
N GLY A 245 1.28 -13.88 20.66
CA GLY A 245 0.79 -13.82 19.27
C GLY A 245 0.63 -15.22 18.65
N ASN A 246 0.47 -15.25 17.35
CA ASN A 246 0.25 -16.48 16.60
C ASN A 246 1.55 -17.28 16.29
N ILE A 247 2.73 -16.78 16.67
CA ILE A 247 4.02 -17.46 16.59
C ILE A 247 4.29 -18.16 17.94
N ASP A 248 4.80 -19.38 17.89
CA ASP A 248 5.14 -20.16 19.08
C ASP A 248 6.16 -19.43 19.96
N ASN A 249 5.86 -19.31 21.26
CA ASN A 249 6.62 -18.52 22.24
C ASN A 249 6.71 -17.01 21.95
N GLY A 250 6.03 -16.56 20.89
CA GLY A 250 6.02 -15.16 20.48
C GLY A 250 5.20 -14.30 21.44
N LYS A 251 5.76 -13.18 21.89
CA LYS A 251 5.07 -12.21 22.76
C LYS A 251 5.11 -10.84 22.07
N GLN A 252 3.97 -10.17 22.09
CA GLN A 252 3.85 -8.82 21.58
C GLN A 252 3.28 -7.90 22.67
N LYS A 253 3.91 -6.73 22.79
CA LYS A 253 3.39 -5.59 23.55
C LYS A 253 3.30 -4.40 22.63
N LEU A 254 2.18 -3.71 22.66
CA LEU A 254 1.97 -2.45 21.95
C LEU A 254 1.27 -1.47 22.87
N GLY A 255 1.82 -0.27 22.99
CA GLY A 255 1.16 0.89 23.53
C GLY A 255 1.05 1.97 22.46
N LEU A 256 -0.13 2.51 22.22
CA LEU A 256 -0.40 3.61 21.30
C LEU A 256 -1.22 4.67 22.00
N ALA A 257 -0.84 5.93 21.83
CA ALA A 257 -1.64 7.10 22.19
C ALA A 257 -1.69 8.06 21.00
N THR A 258 -2.88 8.58 20.68
CA THR A 258 -3.08 9.52 19.59
C THR A 258 -3.94 10.69 20.01
N LEU A 259 -3.68 11.84 19.41
CA LEU A 259 -4.46 13.05 19.54
C LEU A 259 -4.72 13.65 18.14
N GLY A 260 -5.97 13.82 17.79
CA GLY A 260 -6.39 14.61 16.64
C GLY A 260 -7.14 15.85 17.14
N LEU A 261 -6.68 17.01 16.72
CA LEU A 261 -7.38 18.29 16.93
C LEU A 261 -7.75 18.84 15.56
N ASP A 262 -8.91 19.42 15.44
CA ASP A 262 -9.29 20.14 14.23
C ASP A 262 -10.16 21.36 14.52
N TYR A 263 -10.07 22.34 13.64
CA TYR A 263 -10.92 23.52 13.57
C TYR A 263 -11.53 23.62 12.17
N LEU A 264 -12.83 23.65 12.09
CA LEU A 264 -13.62 23.75 10.86
C LEU A 264 -14.41 25.05 10.84
N GLY A 265 -13.76 26.14 10.45
CA GLY A 265 -14.42 27.43 10.23
C GLY A 265 -14.88 27.60 8.78
N THR A 266 -15.57 28.71 8.51
CA THR A 266 -16.14 29.00 7.19
C THR A 266 -15.08 29.16 6.08
N ARG A 267 -13.93 29.74 6.41
CA ARG A 267 -12.81 29.94 5.46
C ARG A 267 -11.51 29.29 5.92
N LEU A 268 -11.35 29.10 7.23
CA LEU A 268 -10.16 28.53 7.81
C LEU A 268 -10.47 27.12 8.29
N ARG A 269 -9.67 26.15 7.85
CA ARG A 269 -9.64 24.79 8.38
C ARG A 269 -8.24 24.49 8.86
N TRP A 270 -8.12 23.93 10.04
CA TRP A 270 -6.84 23.55 10.64
C TRP A 270 -6.93 22.19 11.29
N SER A 271 -5.83 21.44 11.26
CA SER A 271 -5.71 20.21 12.04
C SER A 271 -4.33 20.03 12.62
N LEU A 272 -4.29 19.27 13.71
CA LEU A 272 -3.09 18.76 14.33
C LEU A 272 -3.31 17.28 14.66
N ASP A 273 -2.40 16.42 14.20
CA ASP A 273 -2.31 15.01 14.53
C ASP A 273 -1.03 14.75 15.27
N ALA A 274 -1.11 14.05 16.39
CA ALA A 274 0.05 13.57 17.10
C ALA A 274 -0.19 12.12 17.54
N PHE A 275 0.81 11.27 17.39
CA PHE A 275 0.78 9.94 17.95
C PHE A 275 2.13 9.51 18.50
N ALA A 276 2.10 8.64 19.48
CA ALA A 276 3.25 7.96 20.04
C ALA A 276 2.94 6.47 20.18
N SER A 277 3.81 5.61 19.68
CA SER A 277 3.71 4.17 19.81
C SER A 277 4.99 3.55 20.33
N LYS A 278 4.85 2.50 21.14
CA LYS A 278 5.95 1.65 21.60
C LYS A 278 5.59 0.19 21.42
N GLY A 279 6.45 -0.54 20.73
CA GLY A 279 6.35 -1.97 20.49
C GLY A 279 7.48 -2.76 21.19
N ASP A 280 7.18 -4.00 21.61
CA ASP A 280 8.17 -5.02 21.98
C ASP A 280 7.63 -6.36 21.48
N THR A 281 8.24 -6.88 20.42
CA THR A 281 7.89 -8.16 19.82
C THR A 281 9.04 -9.14 20.00
N ARG A 282 8.76 -10.24 20.71
CA ARG A 282 9.66 -11.38 20.85
C ARG A 282 9.25 -12.47 19.88
N GLU A 283 10.24 -13.23 19.41
CA GLU A 283 10.05 -14.28 18.41
C GLU A 283 9.44 -13.75 17.10
N PHE A 284 9.75 -12.48 16.71
CA PHE A 284 9.38 -12.04 15.38
C PHE A 284 10.18 -12.83 14.31
N ARG A 285 9.60 -13.04 13.14
CA ARG A 285 10.25 -13.77 12.05
C ARG A 285 10.87 -12.82 11.03
N PRO A 286 12.21 -12.62 11.04
CA PRO A 286 12.88 -11.95 9.94
C PRO A 286 12.72 -12.76 8.64
N GLN A 287 12.84 -12.07 7.52
CA GLN A 287 12.94 -12.71 6.20
C GLN A 287 14.26 -13.45 6.06
N THR A 288 14.28 -14.45 5.17
CA THR A 288 15.49 -15.14 4.74
C THR A 288 15.68 -15.01 3.22
N SER A 289 16.67 -15.69 2.67
CA SER A 289 16.88 -15.86 1.24
C SER A 289 17.32 -17.30 0.99
N PHE A 290 16.92 -17.88 -0.11
CA PHE A 290 17.37 -19.24 -0.45
C PHE A 290 18.87 -19.26 -0.82
N ALA A 291 19.51 -20.40 -0.60
CA ALA A 291 20.92 -20.60 -0.99
C ALA A 291 21.06 -20.51 -2.52
N ALA A 292 22.22 -20.02 -2.96
CA ALA A 292 22.53 -20.02 -4.37
C ALA A 292 22.75 -21.48 -4.87
N GLY A 293 22.34 -21.74 -6.12
CA GLY A 293 22.56 -23.04 -6.77
C GLY A 293 21.65 -24.16 -6.32
N ILE A 294 20.61 -23.91 -5.49
CA ILE A 294 19.59 -24.92 -5.20
C ILE A 294 18.77 -25.23 -6.45
N THR A 295 18.28 -26.44 -6.52
CA THR A 295 17.47 -26.95 -7.64
C THR A 295 15.98 -26.96 -7.32
N GLU A 296 15.61 -26.87 -6.05
CA GLU A 296 14.25 -26.92 -5.56
C GLU A 296 14.09 -26.02 -4.32
N ILE A 297 12.95 -25.32 -4.23
CA ILE A 297 12.58 -24.53 -3.06
C ILE A 297 12.17 -25.48 -1.92
N PRO A 298 12.75 -25.35 -0.71
CA PRO A 298 12.35 -26.18 0.43
C PRO A 298 10.89 -25.92 0.79
N GLU A 299 10.20 -26.95 1.27
CA GLU A 299 8.83 -26.83 1.78
C GLU A 299 8.77 -25.75 2.88
N PRO A 300 7.68 -24.95 2.96
CA PRO A 300 7.53 -24.00 4.04
C PRO A 300 7.40 -24.71 5.40
N PRO A 301 8.15 -24.29 6.42
CA PRO A 301 7.98 -24.84 7.76
C PRO A 301 6.62 -24.44 8.34
N SER A 302 6.28 -25.00 9.51
CA SER A 302 5.06 -24.60 10.22
C SER A 302 4.95 -23.08 10.33
N ALA A 303 3.80 -22.53 9.96
CA ALA A 303 3.55 -21.09 10.04
C ALA A 303 3.58 -20.55 11.47
N ARG A 304 3.58 -21.41 12.49
CA ARG A 304 3.74 -21.06 13.90
C ARG A 304 5.19 -21.03 14.35
N LEU A 305 6.09 -21.70 13.63
CA LEU A 305 7.49 -21.81 14.00
C LEU A 305 8.26 -20.56 13.61
N ASN A 306 9.03 -20.01 14.54
CA ASN A 306 10.10 -19.08 14.21
C ASN A 306 11.38 -19.86 13.91
N PHE A 307 11.81 -19.86 12.65
CA PHE A 307 13.06 -20.55 12.26
C PHE A 307 14.35 -19.77 12.65
N TYR A 308 14.18 -18.65 13.37
CA TYR A 308 15.22 -17.87 14.03
C TYR A 308 14.83 -17.60 15.50
N PRO A 309 14.84 -18.63 16.39
CA PRO A 309 14.36 -18.48 17.76
C PRO A 309 15.21 -17.49 18.55
N GLY A 310 14.57 -16.75 19.46
CA GLY A 310 15.23 -15.75 20.30
C GLY A 310 15.34 -14.36 19.69
N THR A 311 14.69 -14.10 18.57
CA THR A 311 14.62 -12.76 17.97
C THR A 311 13.80 -11.79 18.82
N GLN A 312 14.19 -10.52 18.80
CA GLN A 312 13.47 -9.42 19.43
C GLN A 312 13.48 -8.17 18.55
N LEU A 313 12.35 -7.49 18.53
CA LEU A 313 12.19 -6.17 17.91
C LEU A 313 11.52 -5.24 18.92
N LYS A 314 12.21 -4.17 19.30
CA LYS A 314 11.66 -3.05 20.07
C LYS A 314 11.62 -1.83 19.18
N ASP A 315 10.49 -1.17 19.12
CA ASP A 315 10.32 0.06 18.34
C ASP A 315 9.66 1.16 19.16
N ASN A 316 9.98 2.39 18.80
CA ASN A 316 9.42 3.59 19.38
C ASN A 316 9.28 4.64 18.28
N VAL A 317 8.07 5.19 18.15
CA VAL A 317 7.74 6.15 17.10
C VAL A 317 6.96 7.30 17.71
N LYS A 318 7.30 8.52 17.33
CA LYS A 318 6.56 9.74 17.65
C LYS A 318 6.40 10.54 16.38
N THR A 319 5.17 10.88 16.03
CA THR A 319 4.86 11.65 14.82
C THR A 319 3.89 12.76 15.16
N THR A 320 4.11 13.92 14.57
CA THR A 320 3.20 15.07 14.65
C THR A 320 3.03 15.65 13.25
N ILE A 321 1.78 15.96 12.87
CA ILE A 321 1.43 16.55 11.56
C ILE A 321 0.47 17.69 11.82
N SER A 322 0.70 18.86 11.23
CA SER A 322 -0.25 19.98 11.22
C SER A 322 -0.56 20.37 9.79
N ARG A 323 -1.83 20.68 9.52
CA ARG A 323 -2.30 21.17 8.22
C ARG A 323 -3.22 22.35 8.40
N VAL A 324 -3.09 23.33 7.53
CA VAL A 324 -3.95 24.49 7.42
C VAL A 324 -4.47 24.61 5.98
N GLU A 325 -5.74 24.98 5.84
CA GLU A 325 -6.37 25.35 4.57
C GLU A 325 -7.12 26.66 4.78
N TYR A 326 -6.99 27.57 3.82
CA TYR A 326 -7.64 28.88 3.86
C TYR A 326 -8.26 29.21 2.52
N ASP A 327 -9.57 29.42 2.51
CA ASP A 327 -10.30 29.86 1.31
C ASP A 327 -10.10 31.38 1.15
N ILE A 328 -9.19 31.77 0.26
CA ILE A 328 -8.91 33.16 -0.11
C ILE A 328 -10.16 33.76 -0.76
N SER A 329 -10.83 32.94 -1.59
CA SER A 329 -12.11 33.25 -2.23
C SER A 329 -12.91 31.96 -2.41
N ASP A 330 -14.13 32.05 -2.92
CA ASP A 330 -14.98 30.87 -3.23
C ASP A 330 -14.37 29.94 -4.29
N THR A 331 -13.37 30.43 -5.03
CA THR A 331 -12.71 29.65 -6.09
C THR A 331 -11.24 29.36 -5.82
N THR A 332 -10.63 30.03 -4.83
CA THR A 332 -9.18 29.92 -4.57
C THR A 332 -8.91 29.56 -3.11
N MET A 333 -8.19 28.49 -2.92
CA MET A 333 -7.78 27.98 -1.62
C MET A 333 -6.25 27.89 -1.55
N ALA A 334 -5.67 28.37 -0.45
CA ALA A 334 -4.28 28.10 -0.07
C ALA A 334 -4.25 26.98 0.98
N TYR A 335 -3.20 26.15 0.94
CA TYR A 335 -2.98 25.16 1.97
C TYR A 335 -1.49 25.01 2.32
N GLY A 336 -1.23 24.51 3.51
CA GLY A 336 0.11 24.13 3.95
C GLY A 336 0.04 23.04 4.99
N SER A 337 1.01 22.13 4.94
CA SER A 337 1.18 21.09 5.94
C SER A 337 2.64 20.96 6.33
N VAL A 338 2.87 20.58 7.58
CA VAL A 338 4.18 20.22 8.10
C VAL A 338 4.04 19.03 9.04
N GLY A 339 4.97 18.10 8.92
CA GLY A 339 5.03 16.94 9.80
C GLY A 339 6.46 16.62 10.21
N TYR A 340 6.59 16.05 11.40
CA TYR A 340 7.84 15.56 11.96
C TYR A 340 7.65 14.18 12.54
N THR A 341 8.57 13.27 12.28
CA THR A 341 8.65 11.97 12.93
C THR A 341 10.05 11.72 13.50
N ASP A 342 10.07 11.13 14.69
CA ASP A 342 11.26 10.61 15.37
C ASP A 342 10.98 9.15 15.71
N GLN A 343 11.78 8.24 15.14
CA GLN A 343 11.59 6.82 15.29
C GLN A 343 12.91 6.11 15.53
N ASP A 344 12.88 5.11 16.39
CA ASP A 344 13.99 4.22 16.61
C ASP A 344 13.51 2.78 16.78
N TYR A 345 14.36 1.83 16.43
CA TYR A 345 14.19 0.44 16.79
C TYR A 345 15.49 -0.25 17.12
N GLN A 346 15.37 -1.27 17.96
CA GLN A 346 16.43 -2.20 18.30
C GLN A 346 15.97 -3.61 17.93
N GLN A 347 16.77 -4.30 17.14
CA GLN A 347 16.40 -5.66 16.75
C GLN A 347 17.57 -6.63 16.77
N THR A 348 17.20 -7.90 16.95
CA THR A 348 18.03 -9.06 16.63
C THR A 348 17.72 -9.43 15.17
N PHE A 349 18.72 -9.42 14.30
CA PHE A 349 18.56 -9.61 12.85
C PHE A 349 19.41 -10.79 12.36
N PRO A 350 18.99 -12.03 12.62
CA PRO A 350 19.68 -13.21 12.12
C PRO A 350 19.55 -13.34 10.61
N SER A 351 20.50 -14.05 10.03
CA SER A 351 20.45 -14.39 8.61
C SER A 351 20.96 -15.83 8.36
N GLY A 352 20.34 -16.47 7.38
CA GLY A 352 20.70 -17.78 6.88
C GLY A 352 20.28 -17.90 5.42
N ARG A 353 20.73 -18.95 4.76
CA ARG A 353 20.35 -19.26 3.39
C ARG A 353 20.03 -20.74 3.28
N PRO A 354 18.78 -21.15 3.49
CA PRO A 354 18.35 -22.55 3.42
C PRO A 354 18.65 -23.17 2.05
N ASN A 355 19.20 -24.38 2.07
CA ASN A 355 19.32 -25.24 0.89
C ASN A 355 17.97 -25.96 0.60
N SER A 356 17.92 -26.82 -0.41
CA SER A 356 16.69 -27.53 -0.79
C SER A 356 16.12 -28.44 0.33
N LEU A 357 16.95 -28.86 1.29
CA LEU A 357 16.52 -29.63 2.46
C LEU A 357 16.15 -28.74 3.66
N GLY A 358 16.19 -27.41 3.50
CA GLY A 358 15.90 -26.47 4.58
C GLY A 358 17.05 -26.28 5.57
N ASN A 359 18.23 -26.82 5.36
CA ASN A 359 19.39 -26.68 6.22
C ASN A 359 20.24 -25.48 5.85
N PHE A 360 20.79 -24.78 6.85
CA PHE A 360 21.64 -23.60 6.65
C PHE A 360 22.54 -23.34 7.85
N ASN A 361 23.58 -22.56 7.66
CA ASN A 361 24.32 -21.97 8.77
C ASN A 361 23.72 -20.59 9.10
N VAL A 362 23.45 -20.36 10.39
CA VAL A 362 22.88 -19.10 10.88
C VAL A 362 23.98 -18.20 11.44
N SER A 363 23.89 -16.90 11.12
CA SER A 363 24.54 -15.82 11.89
C SER A 363 23.47 -14.99 12.58
N ASN A 364 23.83 -14.37 13.69
CA ASN A 364 22.99 -13.42 14.37
C ASN A 364 23.60 -12.02 14.23
N ALA A 365 22.75 -10.98 14.29
CA ALA A 365 23.21 -9.61 14.29
C ALA A 365 22.35 -8.76 15.21
N TYR A 366 22.93 -7.69 15.74
CA TYR A 366 22.21 -6.51 16.20
C TYR A 366 22.11 -5.53 15.04
N TYR A 367 20.92 -5.06 14.75
CA TYR A 367 20.67 -4.02 13.77
C TYR A 367 19.74 -2.99 14.37
N ASP A 368 20.32 -1.92 14.89
CA ASP A 368 19.59 -0.82 15.51
C ASP A 368 19.54 0.35 14.55
N TYR A 369 18.45 1.08 14.58
CA TYR A 369 18.17 2.15 13.63
C TYR A 369 17.53 3.32 14.33
N TYR A 370 17.79 4.52 13.85
CA TYR A 370 16.96 5.68 14.07
C TYR A 370 16.68 6.42 12.76
N GLY A 371 15.54 7.10 12.72
CA GLY A 371 15.16 7.98 11.61
C GLY A 371 14.45 9.21 12.14
N LYS A 372 14.87 10.39 11.67
CA LYS A 372 14.23 11.68 11.93
C LYS A 372 13.86 12.29 10.61
N THR A 373 12.57 12.57 10.41
CA THR A 373 12.08 13.12 9.14
C THR A 373 11.21 14.33 9.38
N THR A 374 11.48 15.39 8.64
CA THR A 374 10.57 16.54 8.47
C THR A 374 10.06 16.50 7.05
N ALA A 375 8.74 16.59 6.89
CA ALA A 375 8.09 16.73 5.60
C ALA A 375 7.15 17.94 5.63
N ALA A 376 7.08 18.67 4.53
CA ALA A 376 6.18 19.81 4.39
C ALA A 376 5.67 19.91 2.96
N ASP A 377 4.45 20.41 2.82
CA ASP A 377 3.89 20.86 1.55
C ASP A 377 3.15 22.16 1.71
N ALA A 378 3.07 22.95 0.63
CA ALA A 378 2.24 24.13 0.54
C ALA A 378 1.80 24.35 -0.90
N GLY A 379 0.64 24.96 -1.09
CA GLY A 379 0.16 25.23 -2.44
C GLY A 379 -1.10 26.06 -2.51
N LEU A 380 -1.48 26.33 -3.75
CA LEU A 380 -2.69 27.04 -4.14
C LEU A 380 -3.50 26.15 -5.09
N ARG A 381 -4.81 26.12 -4.91
CA ARG A 381 -5.76 25.59 -5.90
C ARG A 381 -6.75 26.68 -6.26
N THR A 382 -6.96 26.89 -7.56
CA THR A 382 -7.91 27.89 -8.03
C THR A 382 -8.75 27.35 -9.17
N ARG A 383 -10.02 27.73 -9.21
CA ARG A 383 -10.96 27.41 -10.26
C ARG A 383 -11.35 28.68 -11.03
N PHE A 384 -11.25 28.63 -12.34
CA PHE A 384 -11.65 29.75 -13.21
C PHE A 384 -12.14 29.19 -14.57
N LYS A 385 -12.62 30.06 -15.43
CA LYS A 385 -13.05 29.71 -16.80
C LYS A 385 -12.34 30.56 -17.84
N THR A 386 -11.98 29.91 -18.96
CA THR A 386 -11.51 30.59 -20.16
C THR A 386 -12.49 30.26 -21.28
N GLY A 387 -13.40 31.17 -21.58
CA GLY A 387 -14.54 30.88 -22.44
C GLY A 387 -15.43 29.75 -21.88
N SER A 388 -15.61 28.67 -22.64
CA SER A 388 -16.39 27.51 -22.22
C SER A 388 -15.58 26.47 -21.44
N VAL A 389 -14.27 26.65 -21.28
CA VAL A 389 -13.37 25.70 -20.60
C VAL A 389 -13.28 26.06 -19.12
N GLY A 390 -13.61 25.13 -18.25
CA GLY A 390 -13.34 25.21 -16.82
C GLY A 390 -11.91 24.78 -16.51
N HIS A 391 -11.24 25.46 -15.60
CA HIS A 391 -9.89 25.11 -15.13
C HIS A 391 -9.89 24.86 -13.64
N THR A 392 -9.19 23.82 -13.20
CA THR A 392 -8.77 23.62 -11.81
C THR A 392 -7.25 23.59 -11.81
N LEU A 393 -6.66 24.76 -11.56
CA LEU A 393 -5.21 24.95 -11.54
C LEU A 393 -4.70 24.72 -10.12
N ALA A 394 -3.64 23.94 -9.99
CA ALA A 394 -2.95 23.66 -8.75
C ALA A 394 -1.45 23.93 -8.89
N LEU A 395 -0.91 24.73 -7.96
CA LEU A 395 0.51 25.02 -7.80
C LEU A 395 0.93 24.58 -6.41
N GLY A 396 2.07 23.88 -6.29
CA GLY A 396 2.55 23.41 -5.00
C GLY A 396 4.05 23.28 -4.92
N VAL A 397 4.52 23.25 -3.68
CA VAL A 397 5.90 22.96 -3.31
C VAL A 397 5.92 21.87 -2.24
N ASN A 398 6.88 20.94 -2.31
CA ASN A 398 7.07 19.91 -1.29
C ASN A 398 8.52 19.91 -0.83
N LEU A 399 8.72 19.56 0.44
CA LEU A 399 10.01 19.40 1.07
C LEU A 399 9.99 18.11 1.91
N LEU A 400 11.06 17.31 1.81
CA LEU A 400 11.34 16.21 2.71
C LEU A 400 12.81 16.30 3.12
N SER A 401 13.08 16.22 4.42
CA SER A 401 14.42 16.14 5.00
C SER A 401 14.44 14.98 5.97
N GLN A 402 15.30 14.00 5.72
CA GLN A 402 15.41 12.80 6.52
C GLN A 402 16.87 12.56 6.92
N GLU A 403 17.12 12.35 8.21
CA GLU A 403 18.35 11.81 8.74
C GLU A 403 18.12 10.38 9.21
N THR A 404 19.04 9.48 8.87
CA THR A 404 19.01 8.08 9.30
C THR A 404 20.35 7.66 9.88
N GLY A 405 20.30 6.77 10.86
CA GLY A 405 21.47 6.16 11.41
C GLY A 405 21.24 4.70 11.78
N PHE A 406 22.31 3.94 11.88
CA PHE A 406 22.23 2.56 12.32
C PHE A 406 23.47 2.12 13.11
N PHE A 407 23.31 1.05 13.87
CA PHE A 407 24.36 0.23 14.43
C PHE A 407 24.19 -1.19 13.92
N TYR A 408 25.26 -1.80 13.46
CA TYR A 408 25.27 -3.17 12.97
C TYR A 408 26.49 -3.93 13.51
N ALA A 409 26.21 -5.07 14.16
CA ALA A 409 27.24 -6.00 14.59
C ALA A 409 26.75 -7.43 14.39
N THR A 410 27.60 -8.31 13.91
CA THR A 410 27.24 -9.68 13.55
C THR A 410 28.13 -10.73 14.19
N SER A 411 27.56 -11.89 14.48
CA SER A 411 28.32 -13.10 14.81
C SER A 411 28.86 -13.78 13.55
N PRO A 412 29.84 -14.69 13.65
CA PRO A 412 30.17 -15.60 12.57
C PRO A 412 28.95 -16.42 12.11
N ARG A 413 28.94 -16.80 10.82
CA ARG A 413 27.91 -17.66 10.24
C ARG A 413 28.37 -19.11 10.21
N THR A 414 28.49 -19.71 11.37
CA THR A 414 29.05 -21.08 11.53
C THR A 414 28.08 -22.06 12.17
N ASN A 415 27.03 -21.60 12.83
CA ASN A 415 26.11 -22.47 13.56
C ASN A 415 25.14 -23.16 12.62
N PRO A 416 25.17 -24.51 12.54
CA PRO A 416 24.17 -25.26 11.77
C PRO A 416 22.77 -25.07 12.34
N SER A 417 21.79 -24.90 11.44
CA SER A 417 20.37 -24.74 11.76
C SER A 417 19.50 -25.33 10.64
N SER A 418 18.21 -25.39 10.87
CA SER A 418 17.24 -25.85 9.89
C SER A 418 15.94 -25.05 9.98
N LEU A 419 15.23 -24.95 8.87
CA LEU A 419 13.87 -24.38 8.83
C LEU A 419 12.89 -25.15 9.72
N TYR A 420 13.11 -26.46 9.92
CA TYR A 420 12.18 -27.36 10.58
C TYR A 420 12.55 -27.67 12.02
N ASN A 421 13.85 -27.57 12.34
CA ASN A 421 14.38 -27.73 13.70
C ASN A 421 15.43 -26.66 13.96
N PRO A 422 15.00 -25.42 14.25
CA PRO A 422 15.91 -24.29 14.37
C PRO A 422 16.79 -24.36 15.61
N ALA A 423 18.08 -24.11 15.42
CA ALA A 423 19.03 -24.01 16.51
C ALA A 423 18.97 -22.61 17.18
N PRO A 424 19.34 -22.48 18.46
CA PRO A 424 19.51 -21.19 19.10
C PRO A 424 20.45 -20.26 18.32
N LEU A 425 20.15 -18.96 18.32
CA LEU A 425 21.00 -17.98 17.65
C LEU A 425 22.37 -17.84 18.33
N PRO A 426 23.45 -17.77 17.53
CA PRO A 426 24.79 -17.51 18.08
C PRO A 426 24.85 -16.14 18.75
N ALA A 427 25.68 -16.03 19.80
CA ALA A 427 25.90 -14.78 20.49
C ALA A 427 26.61 -13.77 19.58
N VAL A 428 26.18 -12.52 19.61
CA VAL A 428 26.92 -11.38 19.08
C VAL A 428 27.82 -10.86 20.18
N THR A 429 29.13 -10.99 20.02
CA THR A 429 30.12 -10.63 21.05
C THR A 429 30.47 -9.15 21.08
N ALA A 430 30.17 -8.43 20.00
CA ALA A 430 30.41 -6.98 19.94
C ALA A 430 29.50 -6.24 20.95
N LEU A 431 30.09 -5.24 21.60
CA LEU A 431 29.31 -4.36 22.48
C LEU A 431 28.29 -3.58 21.65
N ARG A 432 27.05 -3.60 22.07
CA ARG A 432 25.95 -2.84 21.44
C ARG A 432 26.07 -1.37 21.83
N THR A 433 26.34 -0.51 20.85
CA THR A 433 26.47 0.95 21.00
C THR A 433 25.27 1.66 20.36
N PRO A 434 24.99 2.92 20.71
CA PRO A 434 23.96 3.69 20.02
C PRO A 434 24.20 3.75 18.50
N ALA A 435 23.11 3.77 17.73
CA ALA A 435 23.18 3.96 16.29
C ALA A 435 23.83 5.30 15.94
N THR A 436 24.74 5.29 14.97
CA THR A 436 25.44 6.49 14.46
C THR A 436 24.87 6.91 13.12
N LYS A 437 24.97 8.20 12.78
CA LYS A 437 24.48 8.76 11.53
C LYS A 437 25.05 8.03 10.32
N ALA A 438 24.18 7.63 9.40
CA ALA A 438 24.52 6.87 8.20
C ALA A 438 24.19 7.62 6.91
N GLY A 439 23.13 8.44 6.93
CA GLY A 439 22.71 9.15 5.73
C GLY A 439 21.81 10.34 6.00
N GLU A 440 21.82 11.26 5.07
CA GLU A 440 20.81 12.31 4.92
C GLU A 440 20.18 12.25 3.53
N LEU A 441 18.88 12.51 3.47
CA LEU A 441 18.12 12.68 2.24
C LEU A 441 17.36 13.99 2.30
N LYS A 442 17.54 14.85 1.30
CA LYS A 442 16.75 16.05 1.10
C LYS A 442 16.06 15.99 -0.26
N GLN A 443 14.77 16.20 -0.28
CA GLN A 443 13.99 16.28 -1.50
C GLN A 443 13.22 17.60 -1.51
N THR A 444 13.27 18.31 -2.61
CA THR A 444 12.48 19.52 -2.85
C THR A 444 11.81 19.42 -4.21
N SER A 445 10.58 19.87 -4.32
CA SER A 445 9.92 19.91 -5.62
C SER A 445 8.97 21.08 -5.78
N VAL A 446 8.80 21.50 -7.04
CA VAL A 446 7.75 22.40 -7.48
C VAL A 446 6.85 21.65 -8.45
N VAL A 447 5.55 21.81 -8.29
CA VAL A 447 4.55 21.11 -9.11
C VAL A 447 3.49 22.08 -9.60
N LEU A 448 3.14 21.93 -10.87
CA LEU A 448 2.04 22.66 -11.52
C LEU A 448 1.15 21.61 -12.21
N ALA A 449 -0.15 21.70 -12.00
CA ALA A 449 -1.13 20.86 -12.67
C ALA A 449 -2.39 21.68 -13.01
N ASP A 450 -2.97 21.41 -14.16
CA ASP A 450 -4.27 21.96 -14.56
C ASP A 450 -5.19 20.83 -15.02
N THR A 451 -6.37 20.77 -14.41
CA THR A 451 -7.46 19.91 -14.89
C THR A 451 -8.47 20.78 -15.61
N MET A 452 -8.49 20.65 -16.92
CA MET A 452 -9.39 21.36 -17.84
C MET A 452 -10.68 20.57 -18.03
N SER A 453 -11.80 21.22 -17.87
CA SER A 453 -13.14 20.68 -18.06
C SER A 453 -13.79 21.23 -19.32
N PHE A 454 -14.29 20.34 -20.16
CA PHE A 454 -14.97 20.64 -21.40
C PHE A 454 -16.38 20.00 -21.40
N ALA A 455 -17.29 20.61 -22.18
CA ALA A 455 -18.64 20.10 -22.44
C ALA A 455 -19.40 19.77 -21.11
N ASN A 456 -19.39 20.68 -20.15
CA ASN A 456 -20.00 20.53 -18.83
C ASN A 456 -19.52 19.27 -18.10
N ASP A 457 -18.21 19.16 -17.86
CA ASP A 457 -17.51 18.06 -17.20
C ASP A 457 -17.61 16.68 -17.88
N ARG A 458 -18.03 16.65 -19.14
CA ARG A 458 -18.06 15.40 -19.93
C ARG A 458 -16.67 14.94 -20.34
N LEU A 459 -15.75 15.88 -20.58
CA LEU A 459 -14.36 15.60 -20.89
C LEU A 459 -13.49 16.37 -19.92
N LEU A 460 -12.65 15.65 -19.15
CA LEU A 460 -11.65 16.23 -18.28
C LEU A 460 -10.27 15.88 -18.83
N VAL A 461 -9.39 16.88 -18.94
CA VAL A 461 -8.00 16.72 -19.38
C VAL A 461 -7.10 17.27 -18.26
N THR A 462 -6.27 16.42 -17.69
CA THR A 462 -5.31 16.82 -16.64
C THR A 462 -3.91 16.81 -17.23
N LEU A 463 -3.23 17.94 -17.17
CA LEU A 463 -1.82 18.10 -17.53
C LEU A 463 -1.04 18.58 -16.34
N GLY A 464 0.18 18.07 -16.15
CA GLY A 464 1.01 18.53 -15.03
C GLY A 464 2.49 18.22 -15.24
N LEU A 465 3.30 19.01 -14.53
CA LEU A 465 4.75 18.87 -14.47
C LEU A 465 5.19 19.02 -13.01
N ARG A 466 6.11 18.17 -12.59
CA ARG A 466 6.84 18.30 -11.32
C ARG A 466 8.33 18.32 -11.61
N ASP A 467 9.01 19.36 -11.16
CA ASP A 467 10.46 19.38 -11.06
C ASP A 467 10.85 18.99 -9.64
N GLN A 468 11.67 17.95 -9.51
CA GLN A 468 12.10 17.43 -8.23
C GLN A 468 13.61 17.31 -8.15
N THR A 469 14.20 17.90 -7.11
CA THR A 469 15.61 17.78 -6.74
C THR A 469 15.74 16.80 -5.59
N MET A 470 16.67 15.87 -5.71
CA MET A 470 17.07 14.93 -4.66
C MET A 470 18.54 15.15 -4.32
N GLU A 471 18.84 15.30 -3.04
CA GLU A 471 20.20 15.37 -2.49
C GLU A 471 20.36 14.29 -1.44
N GLN A 472 21.37 13.46 -1.57
CA GLN A 472 21.67 12.38 -0.65
C GLN A 472 23.13 12.44 -0.23
N GLU A 473 23.36 12.27 1.07
CA GLU A 473 24.67 12.15 1.68
C GLU A 473 24.78 10.84 2.44
N ALA A 474 25.95 10.21 2.40
CA ALA A 474 26.28 9.04 3.20
C ALA A 474 27.45 9.34 4.14
N PHE A 475 27.47 8.69 5.30
CA PHE A 475 28.46 8.91 6.36
C PHE A 475 29.08 7.59 6.81
N SER A 476 30.36 7.62 7.12
CA SER A 476 31.09 6.49 7.69
C SER A 476 30.62 6.22 9.11
N GLN A 477 30.20 4.99 9.38
CA GLN A 477 29.79 4.55 10.72
C GLN A 477 30.93 4.54 11.73
N THR A 478 32.18 4.49 11.26
CA THR A 478 33.38 4.43 12.10
C THR A 478 33.92 5.82 12.42
N THR A 479 33.97 6.70 11.44
CA THR A 479 34.65 8.01 11.59
C THR A 479 33.67 9.18 11.65
N GLY A 480 32.37 8.96 11.27
CA GLY A 480 31.38 10.01 11.11
C GLY A 480 31.60 10.93 9.91
N ALA A 481 32.69 10.72 9.14
CA ALA A 481 33.00 11.54 7.98
C ALA A 481 32.05 11.27 6.84
N GLN A 482 31.70 12.31 6.08
CA GLN A 482 30.89 12.17 4.84
C GLN A 482 31.72 11.37 3.81
N THR A 483 31.11 10.29 3.31
CA THR A 483 31.73 9.37 2.33
C THR A 483 31.27 9.61 0.91
N SER A 484 30.04 10.10 0.74
CA SER A 484 29.52 10.47 -0.58
C SER A 484 28.47 11.57 -0.47
N ARG A 485 28.33 12.34 -1.55
CA ARG A 485 27.25 13.30 -1.74
C ARG A 485 26.78 13.24 -3.19
N TYR A 486 25.48 13.25 -3.36
CA TYR A 486 24.84 13.22 -4.65
C TYR A 486 23.70 14.23 -4.69
N LYS A 487 23.58 14.97 -5.79
CA LYS A 487 22.48 15.89 -6.03
C LYS A 487 22.09 15.86 -7.49
N ALA A 488 20.80 15.64 -7.77
CA ALA A 488 20.29 15.73 -9.13
C ALA A 488 18.80 16.12 -9.13
N SER A 489 18.38 16.65 -10.27
CA SER A 489 17.00 17.06 -10.54
C SER A 489 16.40 16.24 -11.68
N ALA A 490 15.07 16.07 -11.64
CA ALA A 490 14.34 15.40 -12.69
C ALA A 490 12.91 15.97 -12.81
N VAL A 491 12.47 16.17 -14.04
CA VAL A 491 11.09 16.55 -14.34
C VAL A 491 10.26 15.32 -14.64
N THR A 492 9.11 15.20 -13.96
CA THR A 492 8.12 14.14 -14.17
C THR A 492 6.82 14.72 -14.70
N PRO A 493 6.42 14.40 -15.96
CA PRO A 493 5.16 14.82 -16.51
C PRO A 493 4.01 13.90 -16.14
N LEU A 494 2.79 14.44 -16.24
CA LEU A 494 1.51 13.74 -16.20
C LEU A 494 0.63 14.26 -17.31
N ALA A 495 -0.01 13.37 -18.04
CA ALA A 495 -1.11 13.68 -18.94
C ALA A 495 -2.22 12.65 -18.69
N GLY A 496 -3.42 13.11 -18.46
CA GLY A 496 -4.57 12.26 -18.18
C GLY A 496 -5.83 12.78 -18.87
N VAL A 497 -6.70 11.86 -19.26
CA VAL A 497 -8.00 12.18 -19.82
C VAL A 497 -9.08 11.31 -19.16
N VAL A 498 -10.23 11.91 -18.88
CA VAL A 498 -11.45 11.22 -18.48
C VAL A 498 -12.56 11.65 -19.41
N PHE A 499 -13.23 10.69 -20.02
CA PHE A 499 -14.39 10.92 -20.87
C PHE A 499 -15.63 10.21 -20.28
N LYS A 500 -16.63 10.97 -19.87
CA LYS A 500 -17.89 10.47 -19.34
C LYS A 500 -18.81 10.11 -20.50
N VAL A 501 -18.87 8.83 -20.85
CA VAL A 501 -19.78 8.29 -21.86
C VAL A 501 -21.22 8.42 -21.39
N ALA A 502 -21.47 8.18 -20.11
CA ALA A 502 -22.70 8.40 -19.40
C ALA A 502 -22.39 8.97 -18.00
N ASN A 503 -23.40 9.45 -17.27
CA ASN A 503 -23.22 10.02 -15.93
C ASN A 503 -22.55 9.06 -14.94
N ASN A 504 -22.74 7.75 -15.15
CA ASN A 504 -22.21 6.68 -14.33
C ASN A 504 -21.13 5.84 -15.02
N VAL A 505 -20.63 6.24 -16.20
CA VAL A 505 -19.58 5.52 -16.95
C VAL A 505 -18.50 6.48 -17.39
N SER A 506 -17.30 6.27 -16.91
CA SER A 506 -16.09 7.03 -17.28
C SER A 506 -15.07 6.11 -17.96
N LEU A 507 -14.64 6.52 -19.16
CA LEU A 507 -13.43 6.00 -19.79
C LEU A 507 -12.27 6.91 -19.40
N TYR A 508 -11.10 6.35 -19.17
CA TYR A 508 -9.93 7.15 -18.88
C TYR A 508 -8.66 6.61 -19.51
N GLY A 509 -7.68 7.48 -19.64
CA GLY A 509 -6.33 7.12 -20.01
C GLY A 509 -5.33 8.06 -19.38
N ASN A 510 -4.12 7.57 -19.08
CA ASN A 510 -3.05 8.39 -18.56
C ASN A 510 -1.67 7.98 -19.08
N TYR A 511 -0.79 8.98 -19.10
CA TYR A 511 0.65 8.83 -19.11
C TYR A 511 1.19 9.45 -17.83
N THR A 512 1.95 8.67 -17.05
CA THR A 512 2.60 9.14 -15.82
C THR A 512 4.05 8.71 -15.77
N ALA A 513 4.88 9.54 -15.14
CA ALA A 513 6.25 9.20 -14.83
C ALA A 513 6.46 9.03 -13.33
N GLY A 514 7.21 8.00 -12.94
CA GLY A 514 7.70 7.79 -11.60
C GLY A 514 9.18 8.15 -11.49
N LEU A 515 9.63 8.37 -10.27
CA LEU A 515 11.02 8.67 -9.99
C LEU A 515 11.51 7.78 -8.85
N THR A 516 12.59 7.05 -9.10
CA THR A 516 13.31 6.30 -8.08
C THR A 516 14.67 6.90 -7.85
N ARG A 517 15.15 6.83 -6.63
CA ARG A 517 16.49 7.26 -6.27
C ARG A 517 17.53 6.51 -7.11
N GLY A 518 18.55 7.21 -7.60
CA GLY A 518 19.71 6.60 -8.25
C GLY A 518 20.52 5.76 -7.26
N GLY A 519 21.20 4.75 -7.75
CA GLY A 519 22.12 3.93 -6.98
C GLY A 519 23.56 4.44 -7.07
N THR A 520 24.41 3.90 -6.22
CA THR A 520 25.88 4.10 -6.27
C THR A 520 26.56 2.79 -6.64
N ALA A 521 27.52 2.84 -7.55
CA ALA A 521 28.34 1.71 -7.94
C ALA A 521 29.10 1.16 -6.73
N GLY A 522 28.87 -0.11 -6.39
CA GLY A 522 29.41 -0.78 -5.22
C GLY A 522 30.81 -1.33 -5.42
N PRO A 523 31.42 -1.88 -4.34
CA PRO A 523 32.70 -2.58 -4.43
C PRO A 523 32.65 -3.72 -5.46
N GLY A 524 33.73 -3.91 -6.20
CA GLY A 524 33.84 -4.90 -7.27
C GLY A 524 33.40 -4.42 -8.65
N THR A 525 32.97 -3.17 -8.78
CA THR A 525 32.70 -2.53 -10.08
C THR A 525 33.87 -1.65 -10.51
N ALA A 526 34.06 -1.51 -11.84
CA ALA A 526 35.11 -0.66 -12.41
C ALA A 526 34.94 0.83 -12.08
N ASN A 527 33.68 1.25 -11.85
CA ASN A 527 33.29 2.61 -11.50
C ASN A 527 32.79 2.74 -10.07
N VAL A 528 33.41 2.03 -9.13
CA VAL A 528 33.06 2.06 -7.70
C VAL A 528 32.98 3.50 -7.17
N GLY A 529 31.90 3.81 -6.43
CA GLY A 529 31.63 5.13 -5.87
C GLY A 529 30.90 6.09 -6.81
N GLU A 530 30.78 5.78 -8.12
CA GLU A 530 29.96 6.58 -9.04
C GLU A 530 28.48 6.51 -8.63
N THR A 531 27.85 7.67 -8.49
CA THR A 531 26.45 7.80 -8.12
C THR A 531 25.62 8.31 -9.31
N PHE A 532 24.50 7.65 -9.54
CA PHE A 532 23.67 7.86 -10.73
C PHE A 532 22.47 8.74 -10.44
N ALA A 533 22.03 9.47 -11.47
CA ALA A 533 20.82 10.29 -11.45
C ALA A 533 19.57 9.48 -11.09
N PRO A 534 18.52 10.12 -10.50
CA PRO A 534 17.24 9.47 -10.30
C PRO A 534 16.70 8.85 -11.57
N GLN A 535 16.21 7.62 -11.48
CA GLN A 535 15.74 6.86 -12.62
C GLN A 535 14.26 7.12 -12.86
N LYS A 536 13.91 7.46 -14.11
CA LYS A 536 12.52 7.70 -14.51
C LYS A 536 11.88 6.42 -15.00
N SER A 537 10.80 6.02 -14.38
CA SER A 537 9.86 5.03 -14.90
C SER A 537 8.76 5.71 -15.70
N LYS A 538 8.12 4.96 -16.62
CA LYS A 538 7.03 5.44 -17.46
C LYS A 538 5.86 4.48 -17.36
N GLN A 539 4.64 5.03 -17.24
CA GLN A 539 3.40 4.25 -17.30
C GLN A 539 2.50 4.79 -18.39
N TYR A 540 1.83 3.87 -19.07
CA TYR A 540 0.63 4.09 -19.84
C TYR A 540 -0.49 3.25 -19.24
N GLU A 541 -1.65 3.85 -19.05
CA GLU A 541 -2.81 3.17 -18.49
C GLU A 541 -4.07 3.63 -19.24
N ALA A 542 -5.00 2.70 -19.47
CA ALA A 542 -6.34 3.00 -19.93
C ALA A 542 -7.35 2.11 -19.18
N GLY A 543 -8.55 2.63 -18.93
CA GLY A 543 -9.53 1.88 -18.21
C GLY A 543 -10.95 2.44 -18.32
N VAL A 544 -11.87 1.69 -17.73
CA VAL A 544 -13.28 2.03 -17.58
C VAL A 544 -13.69 1.93 -16.13
N LYS A 545 -14.50 2.86 -15.68
CA LYS A 545 -15.13 2.87 -14.36
C LYS A 545 -16.63 3.00 -14.52
N VAL A 546 -17.36 2.20 -13.77
CA VAL A 546 -18.82 2.25 -13.75
C VAL A 546 -19.30 2.37 -12.31
N ASP A 547 -20.04 3.42 -12.03
CA ASP A 547 -20.72 3.64 -10.75
C ASP A 547 -22.19 3.16 -10.89
N TRP A 548 -22.52 2.08 -10.20
CA TRP A 548 -23.87 1.50 -10.16
C TRP A 548 -24.71 2.09 -9.00
N GLY A 549 -24.21 3.14 -8.35
CA GLY A 549 -24.84 3.75 -7.18
C GLY A 549 -24.40 3.09 -5.86
N GLN A 550 -24.69 1.82 -5.69
CA GLN A 550 -24.32 1.05 -4.49
C GLN A 550 -23.01 0.25 -4.67
N LEU A 551 -22.64 -0.01 -5.91
CA LEU A 551 -21.46 -0.79 -6.32
C LEU A 551 -20.64 0.04 -7.31
N THR A 552 -19.32 -0.13 -7.29
CA THR A 552 -18.42 0.34 -8.35
C THR A 552 -17.69 -0.82 -8.98
N THR A 553 -17.49 -0.74 -10.30
CA THR A 553 -16.64 -1.68 -11.04
C THR A 553 -15.61 -0.92 -11.85
N GLN A 554 -14.38 -1.45 -11.92
CA GLN A 554 -13.31 -0.87 -12.70
C GLN A 554 -12.59 -1.98 -13.49
N ALA A 555 -12.18 -1.65 -14.71
CA ALA A 555 -11.25 -2.45 -15.48
C ALA A 555 -10.14 -1.54 -16.00
N ALA A 556 -8.89 -1.94 -15.85
CA ALA A 556 -7.73 -1.18 -16.28
C ALA A 556 -6.70 -2.09 -16.97
N VAL A 557 -6.09 -1.58 -18.03
CA VAL A 557 -4.90 -2.16 -18.65
C VAL A 557 -3.74 -1.17 -18.50
N TYR A 558 -2.57 -1.68 -18.16
CA TYR A 558 -1.41 -0.83 -17.92
C TYR A 558 -0.12 -1.43 -18.50
N GLN A 559 0.85 -0.56 -18.70
CA GLN A 559 2.25 -0.91 -18.92
C GLN A 559 3.13 0.04 -18.13
N ILE A 560 4.00 -0.51 -17.28
CA ILE A 560 5.05 0.22 -16.56
C ILE A 560 6.40 -0.27 -17.05
N THR A 561 7.29 0.67 -17.41
CA THR A 561 8.68 0.38 -17.75
C THR A 561 9.59 1.09 -16.76
N ARG A 562 10.49 0.35 -16.12
CA ARG A 562 11.45 0.86 -15.14
C ARG A 562 12.86 0.48 -15.52
N PRO A 563 13.82 1.43 -15.55
CA PRO A 563 15.25 1.12 -15.62
C PRO A 563 15.68 0.29 -14.41
N ASN A 564 16.51 -0.73 -14.65
CA ASN A 564 17.14 -1.52 -13.60
C ASN A 564 18.66 -1.32 -13.67
N SER A 565 19.29 -1.38 -12.49
CA SER A 565 20.74 -1.43 -12.44
C SER A 565 21.27 -2.76 -13.00
N LEU A 566 22.42 -2.70 -13.62
CA LEU A 566 23.19 -3.86 -14.06
C LEU A 566 24.68 -3.58 -13.95
N THR A 567 25.48 -4.63 -13.80
CA THR A 567 26.94 -4.57 -13.98
C THR A 567 27.27 -5.35 -15.23
N ASP A 568 27.93 -4.69 -16.18
CA ASP A 568 28.36 -5.34 -17.41
C ASP A 568 29.43 -6.41 -17.08
N PRO A 569 29.23 -7.68 -17.49
CA PRO A 569 30.13 -8.77 -17.11
C PRO A 569 31.51 -8.67 -17.73
N ALA A 570 31.67 -8.00 -18.88
CA ALA A 570 32.93 -7.85 -19.58
C ALA A 570 33.77 -6.66 -19.05
N THR A 571 33.09 -5.54 -18.79
CA THR A 571 33.77 -4.29 -18.36
C THR A 571 33.71 -4.05 -16.88
N GLN A 572 32.87 -4.81 -16.13
CA GLN A 572 32.58 -4.61 -14.70
C GLN A 572 32.02 -3.21 -14.38
N VAL A 573 31.50 -2.50 -15.39
CA VAL A 573 30.88 -1.18 -15.20
C VAL A 573 29.45 -1.32 -14.70
N TYR A 574 29.14 -0.72 -13.57
CA TYR A 574 27.78 -0.57 -13.06
C TYR A 574 27.05 0.55 -13.81
N SER A 575 25.80 0.32 -14.18
CA SER A 575 24.96 1.30 -14.88
C SER A 575 23.47 1.02 -14.67
N PHE A 576 22.60 1.91 -15.14
CA PHE A 576 21.17 1.69 -15.26
C PHE A 576 20.76 1.33 -16.69
N GLY A 577 21.55 0.50 -17.36
CA GLY A 577 21.27 -0.01 -18.71
C GLY A 577 20.26 -1.13 -18.78
N GLY A 578 19.87 -1.74 -17.64
CA GLY A 578 18.83 -2.75 -17.55
C GLY A 578 17.42 -2.17 -17.65
N GLU A 579 16.44 -3.03 -17.93
CA GLU A 579 15.03 -2.64 -17.98
C GLU A 579 14.11 -3.79 -17.59
N GLN A 580 13.09 -3.46 -16.78
CA GLN A 580 11.94 -4.33 -16.48
C GLN A 580 10.67 -3.66 -16.97
N ARG A 581 9.83 -4.42 -17.67
CA ARG A 581 8.52 -4.00 -18.16
C ARG A 581 7.44 -4.88 -17.56
N ASN A 582 6.49 -4.25 -16.86
CA ASN A 582 5.31 -4.92 -16.32
C ASN A 582 4.06 -4.44 -17.07
N ARG A 583 3.28 -5.39 -17.59
CA ARG A 583 1.98 -5.17 -18.22
C ARG A 583 0.93 -5.91 -17.43
N GLY A 584 -0.29 -5.40 -17.42
CA GLY A 584 -1.36 -6.12 -16.74
C GLY A 584 -2.75 -5.68 -17.10
N LEU A 585 -3.69 -6.55 -16.71
CA LEU A 585 -5.12 -6.29 -16.68
C LEU A 585 -5.56 -6.40 -15.22
N GLU A 586 -6.27 -5.40 -14.73
CA GLU A 586 -6.85 -5.35 -13.40
C GLU A 586 -8.37 -5.21 -13.51
N LEU A 587 -9.09 -6.00 -12.71
CA LEU A 587 -10.55 -5.96 -12.60
C LEU A 587 -10.90 -5.82 -11.13
N THR A 588 -11.80 -4.90 -10.79
CA THR A 588 -12.27 -4.70 -9.43
C THR A 588 -13.78 -4.46 -9.39
N ALA A 589 -14.42 -4.92 -8.32
CA ALA A 589 -15.82 -4.68 -8.02
C ALA A 589 -15.98 -4.54 -6.50
N TYR A 590 -16.46 -3.39 -6.03
CA TYR A 590 -16.62 -3.09 -4.61
C TYR A 590 -17.94 -2.42 -4.33
N GLY A 591 -18.60 -2.82 -3.25
CA GLY A 591 -19.82 -2.22 -2.76
C GLY A 591 -20.93 -3.24 -2.51
N GLU A 592 -22.18 -2.80 -2.46
CA GLU A 592 -23.33 -3.62 -2.17
C GLU A 592 -23.98 -4.09 -3.47
N ILE A 593 -24.06 -5.42 -3.69
CA ILE A 593 -24.69 -6.02 -4.87
C ILE A 593 -26.19 -6.26 -4.67
N HIS A 594 -26.60 -6.42 -3.43
CA HIS A 594 -27.99 -6.52 -3.00
C HIS A 594 -28.04 -6.00 -1.56
N LYS A 595 -29.15 -5.45 -1.13
CA LYS A 595 -29.31 -4.93 0.23
C LYS A 595 -28.83 -5.94 1.28
N GLY A 596 -27.82 -5.54 2.07
CA GLY A 596 -27.19 -6.38 3.07
C GLY A 596 -26.20 -7.41 2.51
N LEU A 597 -25.90 -7.43 1.21
CA LEU A 597 -24.87 -8.30 0.64
C LEU A 597 -23.80 -7.47 -0.06
N ARG A 598 -22.63 -7.38 0.55
CA ARG A 598 -21.48 -6.60 0.10
C ARG A 598 -20.46 -7.48 -0.58
N LEU A 599 -19.92 -7.00 -1.67
CA LEU A 599 -18.91 -7.66 -2.50
C LEU A 599 -17.59 -6.91 -2.42
N MET A 600 -16.50 -7.66 -2.29
CA MET A 600 -15.13 -7.24 -2.54
C MET A 600 -14.50 -8.22 -3.52
N ALA A 601 -14.43 -7.90 -4.79
CA ALA A 601 -13.84 -8.77 -5.78
C ALA A 601 -12.76 -8.04 -6.56
N SER A 602 -11.62 -8.69 -6.73
CA SER A 602 -10.55 -8.17 -7.59
C SER A 602 -9.75 -9.29 -8.23
N ALA A 603 -9.27 -9.05 -9.44
CA ALA A 603 -8.38 -9.92 -10.19
C ALA A 603 -7.29 -9.10 -10.85
N ALA A 604 -6.07 -9.61 -10.84
CA ALA A 604 -4.96 -9.01 -11.59
C ALA A 604 -4.21 -10.10 -12.37
N PHE A 605 -3.89 -9.76 -13.62
CA PHE A 605 -3.12 -10.58 -14.54
C PHE A 605 -1.90 -9.77 -14.93
N ASN A 606 -0.70 -10.29 -14.66
CA ASN A 606 0.56 -9.58 -14.86
C ASN A 606 1.46 -10.33 -15.85
N ASP A 607 2.11 -9.58 -16.72
CA ASP A 607 3.23 -9.98 -17.57
C ASP A 607 4.40 -9.06 -17.22
N ALA A 608 5.30 -9.54 -16.36
CA ALA A 608 6.46 -8.81 -15.87
C ALA A 608 7.72 -9.43 -16.48
N THR A 609 8.37 -8.73 -17.37
CA THR A 609 9.48 -9.25 -18.18
C THR A 609 10.74 -8.43 -17.97
N LEU A 610 11.91 -9.10 -17.89
CA LEU A 610 13.23 -8.49 -17.96
C LEU A 610 13.55 -8.18 -19.41
N THR A 611 13.28 -6.97 -19.87
CA THR A 611 13.39 -6.61 -21.30
C THR A 611 14.80 -6.25 -21.72
N ARG A 612 15.66 -5.88 -20.76
CA ARG A 612 17.08 -5.66 -20.98
C ARG A 612 17.88 -6.04 -19.74
N THR A 613 18.93 -6.84 -19.95
CA THR A 613 19.81 -7.36 -18.89
C THR A 613 21.26 -7.27 -19.29
N ALA A 614 22.18 -7.45 -18.34
CA ALA A 614 23.61 -7.47 -18.59
C ALA A 614 24.00 -8.61 -19.53
N GLY A 615 24.62 -8.29 -20.65
CA GLY A 615 25.03 -9.27 -21.67
C GLY A 615 23.88 -10.10 -22.27
N GLY A 616 22.61 -9.68 -22.10
CA GLY A 616 21.43 -10.43 -22.56
C GLY A 616 21.11 -11.68 -21.73
N VAL A 617 21.83 -11.94 -20.63
CA VAL A 617 21.58 -13.09 -19.76
C VAL A 617 20.22 -12.95 -19.09
N ASN A 618 19.36 -13.98 -19.18
CA ASN A 618 17.98 -13.98 -18.68
C ASN A 618 17.06 -12.91 -19.29
N GLN A 619 17.45 -12.28 -20.42
CA GLN A 619 16.58 -11.36 -21.12
C GLN A 619 15.39 -12.09 -21.72
N GLY A 620 14.20 -11.52 -21.54
CA GLY A 620 12.93 -12.13 -21.92
C GLY A 620 12.29 -13.00 -20.83
N ASN A 621 13.02 -13.31 -19.75
CA ASN A 621 12.49 -14.06 -18.63
C ASN A 621 11.52 -13.24 -17.77
N ASP A 622 10.67 -13.92 -17.02
CA ASP A 622 9.78 -13.30 -16.05
C ASP A 622 10.59 -12.63 -14.92
N ALA A 623 10.15 -11.47 -14.49
CA ALA A 623 10.73 -10.79 -13.33
C ALA A 623 10.45 -11.60 -12.04
N THR A 624 11.47 -11.71 -11.19
CA THR A 624 11.39 -12.47 -9.94
C THR A 624 10.34 -11.89 -8.98
N GLY A 625 9.63 -12.76 -8.26
CA GLY A 625 8.68 -12.39 -7.23
C GLY A 625 7.37 -11.79 -7.72
N VAL A 626 7.10 -11.75 -9.03
CA VAL A 626 5.88 -11.19 -9.58
C VAL A 626 4.90 -12.31 -9.96
N PRO A 627 3.73 -12.41 -9.29
CA PRO A 627 2.73 -13.40 -9.64
C PRO A 627 2.04 -13.05 -10.97
N LYS A 628 1.88 -14.04 -11.84
CA LYS A 628 1.16 -13.87 -13.11
C LYS A 628 -0.34 -13.65 -12.92
N ARG A 629 -0.91 -14.22 -11.86
CA ARG A 629 -2.35 -14.13 -11.55
C ARG A 629 -2.56 -14.02 -10.05
N THR A 630 -3.46 -13.13 -9.68
CA THR A 630 -3.91 -12.96 -8.30
C THR A 630 -5.41 -12.73 -8.30
N PHE A 631 -6.11 -13.33 -7.33
CA PHE A 631 -7.56 -13.22 -7.18
C PHE A 631 -7.91 -13.00 -5.72
N ASN A 632 -8.85 -12.11 -5.48
CA ASN A 632 -9.46 -11.92 -4.18
C ASN A 632 -10.98 -11.87 -4.37
N LEU A 633 -11.69 -12.59 -3.51
CA LEU A 633 -13.15 -12.56 -3.44
C LEU A 633 -13.56 -12.55 -1.98
N GLY A 634 -14.21 -11.48 -1.56
CA GLY A 634 -14.79 -11.30 -0.24
C GLY A 634 -16.29 -11.03 -0.36
N LEU A 635 -17.05 -11.63 0.54
CA LEU A 635 -18.47 -11.40 0.73
C LEU A 635 -18.73 -11.07 2.20
N ASP A 636 -19.63 -10.12 2.46
CA ASP A 636 -20.13 -9.76 3.78
C ASP A 636 -21.66 -9.68 3.67
N TRP A 637 -22.38 -10.54 4.41
CA TRP A 637 -23.81 -10.75 4.27
C TRP A 637 -24.55 -10.57 5.59
N ASP A 638 -25.46 -9.62 5.61
CA ASP A 638 -26.38 -9.41 6.73
C ASP A 638 -27.47 -10.48 6.65
N THR A 639 -27.52 -11.37 7.64
CA THR A 639 -28.45 -12.49 7.60
C THR A 639 -29.89 -12.05 7.83
N PRO A 640 -30.87 -12.51 7.02
CA PRO A 640 -32.25 -12.09 7.18
C PRO A 640 -32.97 -12.71 8.39
N TRP A 641 -32.46 -13.83 8.91
CA TRP A 641 -33.08 -14.58 10.00
C TRP A 641 -32.65 -14.16 11.41
N VAL A 642 -31.49 -13.49 11.56
CA VAL A 642 -31.02 -12.94 12.85
C VAL A 642 -30.67 -11.47 12.66
N PRO A 643 -31.55 -10.54 13.08
CA PRO A 643 -31.25 -9.12 12.98
C PRO A 643 -29.93 -8.75 13.67
N GLY A 644 -29.07 -8.03 12.96
CA GLY A 644 -27.77 -7.61 13.44
C GLY A 644 -26.65 -8.63 13.24
N LEU A 645 -26.94 -9.85 12.76
CA LEU A 645 -25.90 -10.84 12.45
C LEU A 645 -25.47 -10.69 10.99
N SER A 646 -24.18 -10.51 10.78
CA SER A 646 -23.52 -10.57 9.47
C SER A 646 -22.52 -11.70 9.43
N LEU A 647 -22.42 -12.41 8.32
CA LEU A 647 -21.41 -13.44 8.05
C LEU A 647 -20.50 -12.95 6.93
N ASN A 648 -19.22 -13.19 7.07
CA ASN A 648 -18.27 -12.81 6.02
C ASN A 648 -17.32 -13.97 5.66
N GLY A 649 -16.81 -13.94 4.45
CA GLY A 649 -15.79 -14.85 3.98
C GLY A 649 -14.93 -14.22 2.91
N ARG A 650 -13.64 -14.59 2.88
CA ARG A 650 -12.67 -14.07 1.91
C ARG A 650 -11.75 -15.17 1.41
N VAL A 651 -11.64 -15.28 0.09
CA VAL A 651 -10.67 -16.13 -0.59
C VAL A 651 -9.59 -15.24 -1.21
N ILE A 652 -8.33 -15.56 -0.96
CA ILE A 652 -7.16 -14.89 -1.51
C ILE A 652 -6.32 -15.94 -2.23
N ASN A 653 -6.03 -15.71 -3.51
CA ASN A 653 -5.18 -16.59 -4.30
C ASN A 653 -4.02 -15.82 -4.93
N THR A 654 -2.84 -16.43 -4.93
CA THR A 654 -1.64 -15.93 -5.60
C THR A 654 -1.01 -17.08 -6.38
N SER A 655 -0.76 -16.89 -7.67
CA SER A 655 -0.07 -17.89 -8.49
C SER A 655 1.39 -18.06 -8.05
N SER A 656 2.06 -19.10 -8.54
CA SER A 656 3.50 -19.27 -8.36
C SER A 656 4.29 -18.08 -8.87
N VAL A 657 5.47 -17.87 -8.27
CA VAL A 657 6.43 -16.81 -8.65
C VAL A 657 7.82 -17.40 -8.80
N TYR A 658 8.62 -16.87 -9.72
CA TYR A 658 10.01 -17.27 -9.81
C TYR A 658 10.86 -16.64 -8.71
N ALA A 659 11.80 -17.42 -8.17
CA ALA A 659 12.72 -16.98 -7.13
C ALA A 659 14.09 -16.58 -7.70
N ASP A 660 14.37 -16.90 -8.96
CA ASP A 660 15.60 -16.54 -9.68
C ASP A 660 15.30 -15.92 -11.05
N ALA A 661 16.19 -15.09 -11.53
CA ALA A 661 16.06 -14.44 -12.84
C ALA A 661 16.18 -15.43 -14.03
N ALA A 662 16.75 -16.61 -13.80
CA ALA A 662 16.83 -17.68 -14.80
C ALA A 662 15.51 -18.46 -14.95
N ASN A 663 14.50 -18.17 -14.10
CA ASN A 663 13.20 -18.82 -14.06
C ASN A 663 13.26 -20.35 -13.87
N ARG A 664 14.23 -20.83 -13.10
CA ARG A 664 14.40 -22.26 -12.77
C ARG A 664 13.77 -22.63 -11.44
N LEU A 665 13.81 -21.70 -10.47
CA LEU A 665 13.26 -21.90 -9.14
C LEU A 665 11.89 -21.21 -9.01
N SER A 666 10.88 -21.97 -8.59
CA SER A 666 9.51 -21.46 -8.46
C SER A 666 8.99 -21.64 -7.04
N VAL A 667 8.59 -20.56 -6.40
CA VAL A 667 7.79 -20.59 -5.17
C VAL A 667 6.37 -21.00 -5.54
N PRO A 668 5.77 -22.04 -4.91
CA PRO A 668 4.45 -22.53 -5.26
C PRO A 668 3.34 -21.52 -5.06
N SER A 669 2.24 -21.68 -5.80
CA SER A 669 1.00 -20.93 -5.61
C SER A 669 0.35 -21.24 -4.26
N TRP A 670 -0.40 -20.26 -3.74
CA TRP A 670 -1.14 -20.47 -2.51
C TRP A 670 -2.54 -19.88 -2.58
N THR A 671 -3.44 -20.48 -1.80
CA THR A 671 -4.80 -20.00 -1.58
C THR A 671 -5.08 -19.99 -0.09
N ARG A 672 -5.66 -18.92 0.41
CA ARG A 672 -6.08 -18.74 1.80
C ARG A 672 -7.59 -18.47 1.83
N LEU A 673 -8.29 -19.11 2.76
CA LEU A 673 -9.68 -18.83 3.12
C LEU A 673 -9.72 -18.24 4.51
N ASP A 674 -10.43 -17.13 4.64
CA ASP A 674 -10.77 -16.48 5.90
C ASP A 674 -12.30 -16.43 6.00
N ILE A 675 -12.82 -16.64 7.23
CA ILE A 675 -14.26 -16.54 7.52
C ILE A 675 -14.49 -15.73 8.78
N GLY A 676 -15.66 -15.13 8.91
CA GLY A 676 -15.97 -14.36 10.11
C GLY A 676 -17.47 -14.13 10.31
N ALA A 677 -17.78 -13.60 11.47
CA ALA A 677 -19.13 -13.18 11.86
C ALA A 677 -19.06 -11.89 12.66
N ARG A 678 -20.05 -11.04 12.48
CA ARG A 678 -20.29 -9.82 13.25
C ARG A 678 -21.74 -9.85 13.77
N TYR A 679 -21.90 -9.56 15.07
CA TYR A 679 -23.21 -9.41 15.68
C TYR A 679 -23.33 -8.04 16.32
N ALA A 680 -24.13 -7.17 15.73
CA ALA A 680 -24.45 -5.84 16.21
C ALA A 680 -25.79 -5.85 16.96
N THR A 681 -25.80 -5.35 18.19
CA THR A 681 -26.99 -5.34 19.06
C THR A 681 -26.97 -4.14 20.01
N LYS A 682 -27.97 -4.02 20.85
CA LYS A 682 -28.02 -3.05 21.93
C LYS A 682 -28.10 -3.76 23.28
N VAL A 683 -27.24 -3.38 24.21
CA VAL A 683 -27.25 -3.83 25.61
C VAL A 683 -27.41 -2.60 26.49
N ALA A 684 -28.44 -2.57 27.33
CA ALA A 684 -28.76 -1.40 28.16
C ALA A 684 -28.80 -0.08 27.34
N ASN A 685 -29.42 -0.14 26.17
CA ASN A 685 -29.53 0.96 25.19
C ASN A 685 -28.20 1.49 24.60
N LYS A 686 -27.08 0.81 24.84
CA LYS A 686 -25.77 1.09 24.24
C LYS A 686 -25.53 0.20 23.03
N ALA A 687 -24.98 0.75 21.94
CA ALA A 687 -24.61 -0.03 20.79
C ALA A 687 -23.43 -0.96 21.13
N VAL A 688 -23.59 -2.24 20.85
CA VAL A 688 -22.56 -3.26 21.09
C VAL A 688 -22.36 -4.06 19.81
N ALA A 689 -21.10 -4.31 19.44
CA ALA A 689 -20.75 -5.18 18.33
C ALA A 689 -19.72 -6.23 18.77
N PHE A 690 -20.07 -7.49 18.54
CA PHE A 690 -19.17 -8.63 18.69
C PHE A 690 -18.65 -9.02 17.31
N ARG A 691 -17.37 -9.36 17.20
CA ARG A 691 -16.75 -9.85 15.96
C ARG A 691 -15.91 -11.08 16.26
N ALA A 692 -15.97 -12.03 15.36
CA ALA A 692 -15.15 -13.22 15.35
C ALA A 692 -14.64 -13.48 13.93
N ASN A 693 -13.33 -13.53 13.75
CA ASN A 693 -12.70 -13.84 12.46
C ASN A 693 -11.73 -15.00 12.64
N LEU A 694 -11.74 -15.94 11.70
CA LEU A 694 -10.81 -17.05 11.60
C LEU A 694 -10.07 -16.93 10.26
N GLU A 695 -8.83 -16.50 10.34
CA GLU A 695 -7.94 -16.42 9.17
C GLU A 695 -7.24 -17.74 8.90
N ASN A 696 -6.91 -18.00 7.64
CA ASN A 696 -6.24 -19.22 7.18
C ASN A 696 -6.92 -20.48 7.75
N VAL A 697 -8.20 -20.64 7.46
CA VAL A 697 -9.09 -21.70 8.01
C VAL A 697 -8.46 -23.10 7.91
N PHE A 698 -7.76 -23.39 6.81
CA PHE A 698 -7.15 -24.67 6.54
C PHE A 698 -5.74 -24.83 7.15
N ASP A 699 -5.24 -23.85 7.91
CA ASP A 699 -3.90 -23.82 8.53
C ASP A 699 -2.77 -24.14 7.54
N LYS A 700 -2.90 -23.62 6.31
CA LYS A 700 -1.94 -23.91 5.24
C LYS A 700 -0.62 -23.19 5.49
N ASN A 701 0.49 -23.92 5.43
CA ASN A 701 1.82 -23.35 5.39
C ASN A 701 2.16 -22.97 3.95
N TYR A 702 2.70 -21.78 3.73
CA TYR A 702 3.09 -21.31 2.40
C TYR A 702 4.16 -20.22 2.50
N TRP A 703 5.02 -20.15 1.49
CA TRP A 703 5.90 -19.02 1.28
C TRP A 703 5.07 -17.85 0.70
N VAL A 704 5.20 -16.67 1.30
CA VAL A 704 4.42 -15.48 0.87
C VAL A 704 4.89 -15.03 -0.52
N THR A 705 6.21 -14.97 -0.71
CA THR A 705 6.87 -14.51 -1.94
C THR A 705 8.32 -14.97 -1.96
N SER A 706 9.00 -14.76 -3.08
CA SER A 706 10.44 -14.96 -3.23
C SER A 706 11.29 -13.71 -2.96
N THR A 707 10.68 -12.52 -2.92
CA THR A 707 11.41 -11.26 -2.71
C THR A 707 11.97 -11.17 -1.28
N TYR A 708 11.09 -11.41 -0.29
CA TYR A 708 11.46 -11.61 1.10
C TYR A 708 10.94 -12.97 1.52
N VAL A 709 11.80 -13.99 1.55
CA VAL A 709 11.38 -15.35 1.87
C VAL A 709 10.87 -15.39 3.31
N THR A 710 9.57 -15.48 3.47
CA THR A 710 8.89 -15.55 4.77
C THR A 710 7.64 -16.41 4.66
N VAL A 711 7.30 -17.08 5.75
CA VAL A 711 6.12 -17.97 5.84
C VAL A 711 4.88 -17.13 6.12
N GLY A 712 3.76 -17.49 5.49
CA GLY A 712 2.46 -16.87 5.71
C GLY A 712 1.99 -16.94 7.17
N ALA A 713 0.94 -16.18 7.50
CA ALA A 713 0.35 -16.24 8.84
C ALA A 713 -0.32 -17.62 9.08
N PRO A 714 -0.19 -18.22 10.26
CA PRO A 714 -0.88 -19.46 10.63
C PRO A 714 -2.39 -19.19 10.80
N ARG A 715 -3.17 -20.26 10.97
CA ARG A 715 -4.57 -20.12 11.38
C ARG A 715 -4.67 -19.29 12.65
N THR A 716 -5.45 -18.21 12.58
CA THR A 716 -5.53 -17.21 13.66
C THR A 716 -6.99 -16.89 13.95
N LEU A 717 -7.43 -17.15 15.19
CA LEU A 717 -8.74 -16.71 15.68
C LEU A 717 -8.59 -15.31 16.28
N MET A 718 -9.45 -14.40 15.86
CA MET A 718 -9.56 -13.05 16.40
C MET A 718 -10.99 -12.79 16.87
N LEU A 719 -11.13 -12.31 18.10
CA LEU A 719 -12.40 -11.93 18.71
C LEU A 719 -12.33 -10.47 19.15
N SER A 720 -13.42 -9.75 19.01
CA SER A 720 -13.55 -8.43 19.62
C SER A 720 -14.97 -8.16 20.10
N ALA A 721 -15.05 -7.32 21.13
CA ALA A 721 -16.29 -6.74 21.62
C ALA A 721 -16.11 -5.22 21.73
N SER A 722 -16.96 -4.44 21.09
CA SER A 722 -16.98 -2.97 21.16
C SER A 722 -18.30 -2.48 21.72
N ILE A 723 -18.24 -1.46 22.58
CA ILE A 723 -19.42 -0.80 23.16
C ILE A 723 -19.27 0.73 22.99
N ASP A 724 -20.34 1.37 22.55
CA ASP A 724 -20.45 2.83 22.42
C ASP A 724 -21.29 3.37 23.59
N PHE A 725 -20.71 4.31 24.37
CA PHE A 725 -21.31 4.88 25.58
C PHE A 725 -22.05 6.19 25.31
#